data_8912098f9a35e9cc41c20467001c5ab6
#
_entry.id   8912098f9a35e9cc41c20467001c5ab6
#
_cell.length_a   1.000
_cell.length_b   1.000
_cell.length_c   1.000
_cell.angle_alpha   90.00
_cell.angle_beta   90.00
_cell.angle_gamma   90.00
#
_symmetry.space_group_name_H-M   'P 1'
#
loop_
_entity.id
_entity.type
_entity.pdbx_description
1 polymer ?
#
loop_
_entity_poly.entity_id
_entity_poly.type
_entity_poly.pdbx_seq_one_letter_code
_entity_poly.pdbx_strand_id
1 'polypeptide(L)'
;MVQVTYPFLDYIKEDKSKYKTATEMGFIDPDNDWLVGESGGFLPNINFSFINTDLFRQPAIFYEKHKCYTFAQRNSQEENDYRLIERDRRRNGFTALGKLKNGEILPLRITGDHYNFLNYGRMYRAFERTDKYGRRVIKKDTGFPRFFASQYRWFKAKEFARLNGFHLVMAKSRRGGVSYMEAISSANTVNLNKGCTVILAAADKKYLVQGENPTAGMVRKQLLFYDRETPFEKGLISLDLENLKLGFKDRKTNSDMGQLSSVIAISFANNPNSAAGKDAITVEIDELTDSPGLKEFLDMTEPTTRTGSDTTGMIIGFGTGGGKKRTQDEFERLFYKPSIYGFMPFENIYDDNARETVCGYYKPYIDGLEGVDEFGNHAIDEFGNSIYNIAIKICEKERLDKRRNSTPDAYIKYCSQYSNKPSESFSGATDNMFASPELNSHIDNVRINNDFKFYIDGSFSKKGSRYVFKSNNKLEHEGIKTHSYITRVPFDKSEDFYGCFRQYFPPPTVNNVIPDNLIRIWYDPIGVSKDRNEVTNKNSLACFIVYLRTNNLGLGGYGDLILGIYVGRPNTMIEIDKLILSASYYYNAKILVENNRGETVSNFRAWHELGRLIKEPTMAWDTSIKTRTGSDYGISIGDSQIKLNGLSFLYDYLYTKIGTDENNNIIYRFHKINDLPLLLELQKFKFNGNFDRISAFILGMFDIKELTVRNIQIRLKGDINKHNFFKRTLFK
;
A
#
# COMPACT_ATOMS: atom_id res chain seq x y z
N MET A 1 -15.60 0.78 17.83
CA MET A 1 -14.36 0.30 17.20
C MET A 1 -14.78 -0.55 16.01
N VAL A 2 -14.44 -0.14 14.81
CA VAL A 2 -14.66 -0.96 13.61
C VAL A 2 -13.78 -2.18 13.76
N GLN A 3 -14.38 -3.36 13.73
CA GLN A 3 -13.63 -4.60 13.74
C GLN A 3 -13.00 -4.72 12.35
N VAL A 4 -11.73 -4.32 12.22
CA VAL A 4 -10.96 -4.54 11.00
C VAL A 4 -10.84 -6.04 10.83
N THR A 5 -11.48 -6.57 9.79
CA THR A 5 -11.37 -7.99 9.44
C THR A 5 -10.04 -8.23 8.74
N TYR A 6 -9.34 -9.24 9.20
CA TYR A 6 -8.12 -9.71 8.56
C TYR A 6 -8.39 -11.12 8.00
N PRO A 7 -8.53 -11.30 6.68
CA PRO A 7 -8.85 -12.61 6.07
C PRO A 7 -7.91 -13.74 6.50
N PHE A 8 -6.64 -13.40 6.77
CA PHE A 8 -5.65 -14.32 7.32
C PHE A 8 -6.09 -14.96 8.67
N LEU A 9 -6.77 -14.22 9.53
CA LEU A 9 -7.25 -14.74 10.81
C LEU A 9 -8.43 -15.71 10.66
N ASP A 10 -9.24 -15.50 9.63
CA ASP A 10 -10.33 -16.42 9.29
C ASP A 10 -9.76 -17.71 8.71
N TYR A 11 -8.74 -17.61 7.84
CA TYR A 11 -8.01 -18.78 7.36
C TYR A 11 -7.41 -19.64 8.50
N ILE A 12 -6.84 -19.02 9.54
CA ILE A 12 -6.27 -19.77 10.68
C ILE A 12 -7.33 -20.65 11.36
N LYS A 13 -8.59 -20.24 11.39
CA LYS A 13 -9.71 -20.95 12.02
C LYS A 13 -10.43 -21.91 11.09
N GLU A 14 -10.15 -21.85 9.80
CA GLU A 14 -10.84 -22.59 8.76
C GLU A 14 -10.56 -24.08 8.84
N ASP A 15 -11.54 -24.90 8.47
CA ASP A 15 -11.35 -26.35 8.28
C ASP A 15 -10.42 -26.61 7.10
N LYS A 16 -9.30 -27.28 7.39
CA LYS A 16 -8.26 -27.59 6.39
C LYS A 16 -8.54 -28.88 5.61
N SER A 17 -9.47 -29.70 6.04
CA SER A 17 -9.80 -31.00 5.42
C SER A 17 -10.31 -30.89 3.97
N LYS A 18 -10.78 -29.72 3.58
CA LYS A 18 -11.26 -29.44 2.22
C LYS A 18 -10.15 -29.26 1.17
N TYR A 19 -8.91 -28.99 1.62
CA TYR A 19 -7.79 -28.77 0.72
C TYR A 19 -7.02 -30.06 0.48
N LYS A 20 -6.40 -30.18 -0.70
CA LYS A 20 -5.44 -31.23 -1.00
C LYS A 20 -4.08 -30.90 -0.42
N THR A 21 -3.37 -31.92 0.06
CA THR A 21 -1.99 -31.77 0.47
C THR A 21 -1.07 -31.53 -0.73
N ALA A 22 0.06 -30.85 -0.54
CA ALA A 22 1.04 -30.67 -1.59
C ALA A 22 1.58 -32.01 -2.11
N THR A 23 1.71 -33.02 -1.23
CA THR A 23 2.15 -34.38 -1.60
C THR A 23 1.14 -35.06 -2.52
N GLU A 24 -0.18 -34.94 -2.27
CA GLU A 24 -1.23 -35.43 -3.18
C GLU A 24 -1.18 -34.76 -4.57
N MET A 25 -0.63 -33.55 -4.64
CA MET A 25 -0.44 -32.80 -5.89
C MET A 25 0.90 -33.08 -6.56
N GLY A 26 1.70 -34.03 -6.01
CA GLY A 26 2.98 -34.46 -6.58
C GLY A 26 4.20 -33.64 -6.15
N PHE A 27 4.07 -32.77 -5.16
CA PHE A 27 5.18 -31.99 -4.62
C PHE A 27 5.91 -32.75 -3.49
N ILE A 28 7.19 -32.43 -3.28
CA ILE A 28 7.99 -32.96 -2.18
C ILE A 28 7.68 -32.17 -0.92
N ASP A 29 7.00 -32.79 0.02
CA ASP A 29 6.64 -32.18 1.30
C ASP A 29 6.81 -33.22 2.43
N PRO A 30 8.01 -33.35 3.01
CA PRO A 30 8.34 -34.39 3.98
C PRO A 30 7.55 -34.28 5.28
N ASP A 31 7.00 -33.14 5.58
CA ASP A 31 6.29 -32.88 6.83
C ASP A 31 4.77 -32.71 6.65
N ASN A 32 4.26 -32.74 5.44
CA ASN A 32 2.86 -32.42 5.07
C ASN A 32 2.39 -31.06 5.60
N ASP A 33 3.30 -30.08 5.61
CA ASP A 33 3.04 -28.75 6.14
C ASP A 33 2.31 -27.84 5.15
N TRP A 34 2.09 -28.31 3.91
CA TRP A 34 1.53 -27.48 2.82
C TRP A 34 0.29 -28.10 2.21
N LEU A 35 -0.68 -27.22 1.96
CA LEU A 35 -1.91 -27.50 1.23
C LEU A 35 -1.90 -26.72 -0.07
N VAL A 36 -2.78 -27.06 -0.99
CA VAL A 36 -2.97 -26.38 -2.28
C VAL A 36 -4.38 -25.79 -2.29
N GLY A 37 -4.47 -24.48 -2.48
CA GLY A 37 -5.73 -23.75 -2.61
C GLY A 37 -6.37 -23.89 -3.97
N GLU A 38 -7.54 -23.31 -4.13
CA GLU A 38 -8.32 -23.37 -5.38
C GLU A 38 -7.64 -22.69 -6.56
N SER A 39 -6.85 -21.66 -6.30
CA SER A 39 -6.03 -20.95 -7.31
C SER A 39 -4.79 -21.72 -7.75
N GLY A 40 -4.47 -22.84 -7.09
CA GLY A 40 -3.19 -23.54 -7.21
C GLY A 40 -2.08 -22.91 -6.35
N GLY A 41 -2.37 -21.92 -5.52
CA GLY A 41 -1.46 -21.33 -4.56
C GLY A 41 -1.26 -22.23 -3.34
N PHE A 42 -0.07 -22.18 -2.73
CA PHE A 42 0.25 -22.94 -1.53
C PHE A 42 -0.27 -22.26 -0.27
N LEU A 43 -0.72 -23.06 0.66
CA LEU A 43 -1.26 -22.66 1.97
C LEU A 43 -0.55 -23.45 3.07
N PRO A 44 -0.14 -22.83 4.19
CA PRO A 44 0.43 -23.58 5.29
C PRO A 44 -0.67 -24.41 6.02
N ASN A 45 -0.40 -25.70 6.22
CA ASN A 45 -1.27 -26.60 7.00
C ASN A 45 -0.93 -26.61 8.49
N ILE A 46 -0.16 -25.64 8.97
CA ILE A 46 0.41 -25.65 10.30
C ILE A 46 -0.55 -25.04 11.31
N ASN A 47 -0.76 -25.76 12.43
CA ASN A 47 -1.32 -25.17 13.63
C ASN A 47 -0.20 -24.43 14.38
N PHE A 48 -0.30 -23.10 14.47
CA PHE A 48 0.75 -22.24 15.02
C PHE A 48 0.76 -22.13 16.56
N SER A 49 0.14 -23.02 17.26
CA SER A 49 0.05 -23.00 18.72
C SER A 49 1.06 -23.94 19.35
N PHE A 50 2.34 -23.57 19.29
CA PHE A 50 3.42 -24.33 19.92
C PHE A 50 3.47 -24.10 21.43
N ILE A 51 3.93 -25.10 22.17
CA ILE A 51 4.39 -24.98 23.54
C ILE A 51 5.75 -25.68 23.69
N ASN A 52 6.54 -25.22 24.67
CA ASN A 52 7.87 -25.77 24.99
C ASN A 52 8.87 -25.67 23.79
N THR A 53 8.96 -24.50 23.16
CA THR A 53 9.86 -24.24 22.02
C THR A 53 11.34 -24.23 22.39
N ASP A 54 11.69 -24.21 23.68
CA ASP A 54 13.07 -24.35 24.16
C ASP A 54 13.71 -25.69 23.78
N LEU A 55 12.92 -26.73 23.47
CA LEU A 55 13.43 -27.97 22.91
C LEU A 55 14.29 -27.78 21.65
N PHE A 56 13.95 -26.78 20.85
CA PHE A 56 14.65 -26.44 19.61
C PHE A 56 15.88 -25.55 19.82
N ARG A 57 16.15 -25.06 21.05
CA ARG A 57 17.17 -24.07 21.38
C ARG A 57 18.22 -24.58 22.38
N GLN A 58 18.30 -25.89 22.58
CA GLN A 58 19.17 -26.48 23.61
C GLN A 58 20.67 -26.07 23.47
N PRO A 59 21.30 -26.08 22.28
CA PRO A 59 22.69 -25.60 22.15
C PRO A 59 22.86 -24.11 22.51
N ALA A 60 21.91 -23.25 22.13
CA ALA A 60 21.93 -21.83 22.51
C ALA A 60 21.82 -21.62 24.01
N ILE A 61 20.90 -22.34 24.68
CA ILE A 61 20.71 -22.31 26.14
C ILE A 61 21.98 -22.80 26.84
N PHE A 62 22.59 -23.87 26.35
CA PHE A 62 23.84 -24.38 26.88
C PHE A 62 24.97 -23.34 26.76
N TYR A 63 25.10 -22.69 25.57
CA TYR A 63 26.10 -21.64 25.37
C TYR A 63 25.84 -20.40 26.24
N GLU A 64 24.60 -19.99 26.40
CA GLU A 64 24.26 -18.85 27.28
C GLU A 64 24.72 -19.10 28.71
N LYS A 65 24.62 -20.37 29.19
CA LYS A 65 25.01 -20.78 30.52
C LYS A 65 26.52 -20.96 30.67
N HIS A 66 27.18 -21.62 29.73
CA HIS A 66 28.55 -22.12 29.85
C HIS A 66 29.58 -21.37 29.02
N LYS A 67 29.15 -20.49 28.09
CA LYS A 67 29.97 -19.75 27.14
C LYS A 67 30.82 -20.65 26.20
N CYS A 68 30.41 -21.88 26.02
CA CYS A 68 30.92 -22.86 25.07
C CYS A 68 29.77 -23.76 24.60
N TYR A 69 29.96 -24.46 23.48
CA TYR A 69 28.96 -25.38 22.94
C TYR A 69 29.16 -26.83 23.39
N THR A 70 30.35 -27.17 23.86
CA THR A 70 30.73 -28.50 24.36
C THR A 70 31.86 -28.37 25.36
N PHE A 71 31.96 -29.30 26.30
CA PHE A 71 33.11 -29.43 27.21
C PHE A 71 34.16 -30.37 26.66
N ALA A 72 33.91 -30.99 25.49
CA ALA A 72 34.88 -31.88 24.86
C ALA A 72 36.20 -31.12 24.53
N GLN A 73 37.30 -31.81 24.69
CA GLN A 73 38.61 -31.24 24.36
C GLN A 73 38.71 -31.00 22.85
N ARG A 74 39.28 -29.85 22.44
CA ARG A 74 39.45 -29.49 21.04
C ARG A 74 40.18 -30.57 20.27
N ASN A 75 39.68 -30.98 19.12
CA ASN A 75 40.15 -32.06 18.24
C ASN A 75 40.04 -33.48 18.85
N SER A 76 39.33 -33.68 19.97
CA SER A 76 38.99 -35.00 20.48
C SER A 76 37.91 -35.69 19.61
N GLN A 77 37.75 -37.01 19.80
CA GLN A 77 36.69 -37.78 19.15
C GLN A 77 35.30 -37.25 19.56
N GLU A 78 35.10 -36.88 20.80
CA GLU A 78 33.88 -36.36 21.35
C GLU A 78 33.50 -35.01 20.68
N GLU A 79 34.48 -34.11 20.46
CA GLU A 79 34.22 -32.87 19.72
C GLU A 79 33.88 -33.14 18.25
N ASN A 80 34.56 -34.09 17.61
CA ASN A 80 34.28 -34.49 16.24
C ASN A 80 32.87 -35.08 16.09
N ASP A 81 32.44 -35.91 17.03
CA ASP A 81 31.10 -36.49 17.05
C ASP A 81 30.06 -35.39 17.24
N TYR A 82 30.29 -34.45 18.15
CA TYR A 82 29.44 -33.26 18.30
C TYR A 82 29.35 -32.46 16.98
N ARG A 83 30.49 -32.21 16.31
CA ARG A 83 30.51 -31.48 15.01
C ARG A 83 29.68 -32.20 13.95
N LEU A 84 29.77 -33.53 13.87
CA LEU A 84 29.01 -34.32 12.89
C LEU A 84 27.50 -34.25 13.15
N ILE A 85 27.07 -34.41 14.39
CA ILE A 85 25.67 -34.32 14.81
C ILE A 85 25.13 -32.93 14.50
N GLU A 86 25.81 -31.88 14.91
CA GLU A 86 25.35 -30.52 14.71
C GLU A 86 25.41 -30.06 13.25
N ARG A 87 26.37 -30.58 12.46
CA ARG A 87 26.41 -30.38 11.01
C ARG A 87 25.19 -30.99 10.33
N ASP A 88 24.79 -32.19 10.74
CA ASP A 88 23.59 -32.84 10.23
C ASP A 88 22.32 -32.02 10.57
N ARG A 89 22.15 -31.62 11.84
CA ARG A 89 21.03 -30.79 12.29
C ARG A 89 20.95 -29.44 11.57
N ARG A 90 22.08 -28.80 11.35
CA ARG A 90 22.15 -27.52 10.60
C ARG A 90 21.87 -27.67 9.11
N ARG A 91 22.00 -28.87 8.54
CA ARG A 91 21.69 -29.19 7.14
C ARG A 91 20.30 -29.72 6.95
N ASN A 92 19.89 -30.73 7.72
CA ASN A 92 18.71 -31.54 7.49
C ASN A 92 17.56 -31.20 8.47
N GLY A 93 17.84 -30.40 9.49
CA GLY A 93 16.86 -30.03 10.51
C GLY A 93 16.93 -30.87 11.76
N PHE A 94 16.03 -30.58 12.68
CA PHE A 94 15.96 -31.22 13.98
C PHE A 94 14.51 -31.52 14.34
N THR A 95 14.25 -32.74 14.77
CA THR A 95 12.93 -33.19 15.22
C THR A 95 12.94 -33.39 16.73
N ALA A 96 11.96 -32.85 17.40
CA ALA A 96 11.72 -33.08 18.84
C ALA A 96 10.24 -33.38 19.07
N LEU A 97 9.94 -34.08 20.17
CA LEU A 97 8.56 -34.29 20.64
C LEU A 97 8.04 -32.98 21.20
N GLY A 98 7.29 -32.24 20.37
CA GLY A 98 6.63 -30.99 20.74
C GLY A 98 5.22 -31.24 21.25
N LYS A 99 4.76 -30.39 22.17
CA LYS A 99 3.38 -30.39 22.65
C LYS A 99 2.64 -29.19 22.12
N LEU A 100 1.48 -29.39 21.53
CA LEU A 100 0.61 -28.31 21.05
C LEU A 100 -0.32 -27.80 22.16
N LYS A 101 -0.88 -26.61 22.00
CA LYS A 101 -1.82 -26.02 22.98
C LYS A 101 -3.07 -26.89 23.24
N ASN A 102 -3.49 -27.70 22.27
CA ASN A 102 -4.57 -28.66 22.42
C ASN A 102 -4.20 -29.90 23.28
N GLY A 103 -2.94 -29.98 23.72
CA GLY A 103 -2.43 -31.09 24.52
C GLY A 103 -1.84 -32.25 23.72
N GLU A 104 -1.95 -32.24 22.42
CA GLU A 104 -1.39 -33.24 21.51
C GLU A 104 0.13 -33.21 21.52
N ILE A 105 0.77 -34.38 21.53
CA ILE A 105 2.21 -34.56 21.49
C ILE A 105 2.55 -35.23 20.17
N LEU A 106 3.36 -34.56 19.35
CA LEU A 106 3.78 -35.08 18.06
C LEU A 106 5.23 -34.70 17.74
N PRO A 107 5.89 -35.46 16.85
CA PRO A 107 7.21 -35.07 16.38
C PRO A 107 7.08 -33.78 15.52
N LEU A 108 7.70 -32.72 15.99
CA LEU A 108 7.81 -31.47 15.27
C LEU A 108 9.22 -31.30 14.73
N ARG A 109 9.35 -31.05 13.46
CA ARG A 109 10.65 -30.79 12.80
C ARG A 109 10.80 -29.30 12.48
N ILE A 110 11.94 -28.73 12.85
CA ILE A 110 12.42 -27.46 12.34
C ILE A 110 13.46 -27.70 11.24
N THR A 111 13.50 -26.85 10.23
CA THR A 111 14.45 -26.96 9.11
C THR A 111 15.89 -26.69 9.57
N GLY A 112 16.87 -27.10 8.78
CA GLY A 112 18.29 -26.90 9.13
C GLY A 112 18.66 -25.43 9.27
N ASP A 113 18.15 -24.55 8.41
CA ASP A 113 18.36 -23.11 8.51
C ASP A 113 17.71 -22.53 9.78
N HIS A 114 16.50 -23.01 10.15
CA HIS A 114 15.84 -22.57 11.39
C HIS A 114 16.57 -23.05 12.63
N TYR A 115 17.02 -24.32 12.63
CA TYR A 115 17.83 -24.85 13.72
C TYR A 115 19.14 -24.06 13.89
N ASN A 116 19.83 -23.78 12.78
CA ASN A 116 21.03 -22.95 12.80
C ASN A 116 20.73 -21.53 13.32
N PHE A 117 19.65 -20.92 12.84
CA PHE A 117 19.25 -19.57 13.26
C PHE A 117 19.04 -19.49 14.77
N LEU A 118 18.31 -20.45 15.36
CA LEU A 118 17.99 -20.45 16.79
C LEU A 118 19.19 -20.75 17.69
N ASN A 119 20.12 -21.61 17.25
CA ASN A 119 21.18 -22.14 18.10
C ASN A 119 22.55 -21.48 17.87
N TYR A 120 22.79 -20.95 16.67
CA TYR A 120 24.07 -20.39 16.28
C TYR A 120 23.95 -18.97 15.72
N GLY A 121 22.74 -18.47 15.50
CA GLY A 121 22.49 -17.11 15.01
C GLY A 121 22.78 -16.06 16.08
N ARG A 122 23.39 -14.95 15.66
CA ARG A 122 23.68 -13.80 16.54
C ARG A 122 23.01 -12.55 16.00
N MET A 123 22.09 -11.98 16.79
CA MET A 123 21.32 -10.79 16.41
C MET A 123 21.59 -9.65 17.38
N TYR A 124 21.79 -8.44 16.85
CA TYR A 124 21.79 -7.22 17.65
C TYR A 124 20.36 -6.67 17.72
N ARG A 125 19.73 -6.82 18.86
CA ARG A 125 18.32 -6.42 19.08
C ARG A 125 18.07 -5.94 20.51
N ALA A 126 16.89 -5.41 20.75
CA ALA A 126 16.44 -5.09 22.10
C ALA A 126 16.09 -6.38 22.86
N PHE A 127 16.68 -6.57 24.01
CA PHE A 127 16.38 -7.65 24.96
C PHE A 127 15.76 -7.04 26.20
N GLU A 128 14.72 -7.70 26.70
CA GLU A 128 14.20 -7.41 28.03
C GLU A 128 15.12 -8.07 29.08
N ARG A 129 15.50 -7.30 30.06
CA ARG A 129 16.31 -7.75 31.20
C ARG A 129 15.72 -7.19 32.49
N THR A 130 15.97 -7.86 33.59
CA THR A 130 15.67 -7.34 34.90
C THR A 130 16.92 -6.70 35.46
N ASP A 131 16.85 -5.44 35.92
CA ASP A 131 17.96 -4.77 36.57
C ASP A 131 18.19 -5.33 37.99
N LYS A 132 19.25 -4.87 38.65
CA LYS A 132 19.59 -5.29 40.01
C LYS A 132 18.53 -4.92 41.08
N TYR A 133 17.55 -4.12 40.72
CA TYR A 133 16.43 -3.74 41.58
C TYR A 133 15.12 -4.43 41.22
N GLY A 134 15.15 -5.42 40.34
CA GLY A 134 13.95 -6.15 39.88
C GLY A 134 13.11 -5.41 38.85
N ARG A 135 13.57 -4.28 38.28
CA ARG A 135 12.81 -3.50 37.31
C ARG A 135 13.10 -3.98 35.89
N ARG A 136 12.06 -4.00 35.08
CA ARG A 136 12.15 -4.31 33.65
C ARG A 136 12.96 -3.23 32.93
N VAL A 137 14.01 -3.63 32.23
CA VAL A 137 14.87 -2.74 31.42
C VAL A 137 14.99 -3.35 30.02
N ILE A 138 14.81 -2.52 29.00
CA ILE A 138 15.04 -2.91 27.61
C ILE A 138 16.43 -2.39 27.21
N LYS A 139 17.36 -3.32 26.91
CA LYS A 139 18.72 -3.01 26.47
C LYS A 139 18.97 -3.62 25.09
N LYS A 140 19.57 -2.84 24.19
CA LYS A 140 20.07 -3.37 22.92
C LYS A 140 21.39 -4.10 23.18
N ASP A 141 21.47 -5.35 22.73
CA ASP A 141 22.66 -6.19 22.88
C ASP A 141 22.69 -7.28 21.79
N THR A 142 23.78 -8.00 21.67
CA THR A 142 23.90 -9.16 20.80
C THR A 142 23.52 -10.43 21.56
N GLY A 143 22.55 -11.18 21.05
CA GLY A 143 22.08 -12.43 21.65
C GLY A 143 21.54 -13.41 20.63
N PHE A 144 21.08 -14.57 21.10
CA PHE A 144 20.43 -15.56 20.25
C PHE A 144 18.99 -15.15 19.93
N PRO A 145 18.48 -15.53 18.75
CA PRO A 145 17.06 -15.40 18.44
C PRO A 145 16.18 -16.16 19.41
N ARG A 146 14.95 -15.69 19.60
CA ARG A 146 13.89 -16.49 20.16
C ARG A 146 13.15 -17.23 19.05
N PHE A 147 12.47 -18.31 19.39
CA PHE A 147 11.55 -18.97 18.48
C PHE A 147 10.31 -18.08 18.28
N PHE A 148 9.91 -17.90 17.02
CA PHE A 148 8.61 -17.32 16.66
C PHE A 148 7.92 -18.20 15.61
N ALA A 149 6.60 -18.36 15.75
CA ALA A 149 5.80 -19.10 14.78
C ALA A 149 5.92 -18.55 13.36
N SER A 150 6.09 -17.21 13.21
CA SER A 150 6.32 -16.57 11.90
C SER A 150 7.65 -16.97 11.26
N GLN A 151 8.71 -17.16 12.05
CA GLN A 151 10.01 -17.66 11.56
C GLN A 151 9.90 -19.11 11.13
N TYR A 152 9.20 -19.94 11.91
CA TYR A 152 8.96 -21.35 11.58
C TYR A 152 8.31 -21.48 10.20
N ARG A 153 7.25 -20.72 9.92
CA ARG A 153 6.58 -20.72 8.62
C ARG A 153 7.49 -20.29 7.47
N TRP A 154 8.29 -19.24 7.67
CA TRP A 154 9.23 -18.77 6.66
C TRP A 154 10.28 -19.82 6.30
N PHE A 155 10.95 -20.39 7.31
CA PHE A 155 11.96 -21.41 7.06
C PHE A 155 11.38 -22.68 6.43
N LYS A 156 10.14 -23.05 6.76
CA LYS A 156 9.41 -24.14 6.08
C LYS A 156 9.12 -23.79 4.62
N ALA A 157 8.66 -22.58 4.33
CA ALA A 157 8.45 -22.12 2.96
C ALA A 157 9.74 -22.17 2.13
N LYS A 158 10.85 -21.75 2.74
CA LYS A 158 12.18 -21.77 2.09
C LYS A 158 12.64 -23.19 1.76
N GLU A 159 12.49 -24.12 2.69
CA GLU A 159 12.85 -25.53 2.47
C GLU A 159 11.96 -26.17 1.39
N PHE A 160 10.64 -25.99 1.49
CA PHE A 160 9.67 -26.52 0.53
C PHE A 160 9.96 -25.98 -0.88
N ALA A 161 10.17 -24.67 -1.02
CA ALA A 161 10.50 -24.05 -2.31
C ALA A 161 11.80 -24.64 -2.89
N ARG A 162 12.84 -24.80 -2.07
CA ARG A 162 14.11 -25.42 -2.51
C ARG A 162 13.94 -26.85 -2.99
N LEU A 163 13.17 -27.67 -2.26
CA LEU A 163 12.94 -29.09 -2.63
C LEU A 163 12.15 -29.22 -3.94
N ASN A 164 11.32 -28.26 -4.28
CA ASN A 164 10.46 -28.29 -5.46
C ASN A 164 10.92 -27.35 -6.60
N GLY A 165 12.13 -26.80 -6.50
CA GLY A 165 12.72 -25.99 -7.57
C GLY A 165 12.10 -24.59 -7.74
N PHE A 166 11.42 -24.07 -6.72
CA PHE A 166 10.87 -22.72 -6.73
C PHE A 166 11.85 -21.68 -6.18
N HIS A 167 11.70 -20.46 -6.67
CA HIS A 167 12.25 -19.26 -6.04
C HIS A 167 11.26 -18.70 -5.00
N LEU A 168 11.69 -17.76 -4.15
CA LEU A 168 10.82 -17.09 -3.18
C LEU A 168 10.85 -15.58 -3.27
N VAL A 169 9.67 -14.97 -3.24
CA VAL A 169 9.52 -13.52 -3.08
C VAL A 169 8.66 -13.23 -1.86
N MET A 170 9.13 -12.29 -1.02
CA MET A 170 8.42 -11.89 0.21
C MET A 170 8.13 -10.38 0.24
N ALA A 171 6.87 -10.02 0.43
CA ALA A 171 6.53 -8.71 0.94
C ALA A 171 6.37 -8.77 2.47
N LYS A 172 7.09 -7.91 3.18
CA LYS A 172 7.16 -7.94 4.65
C LYS A 172 6.90 -6.57 5.26
N SER A 173 6.34 -6.56 6.45
CA SER A 173 6.35 -5.38 7.29
C SER A 173 7.76 -5.10 7.84
N ARG A 174 8.03 -3.84 8.22
CA ARG A 174 9.27 -3.46 8.90
C ARG A 174 9.44 -4.21 10.23
N ARG A 175 10.70 -4.37 10.65
CA ARG A 175 11.13 -5.04 11.90
C ARG A 175 10.80 -6.51 12.00
N GLY A 176 10.46 -7.18 10.89
CA GLY A 176 10.19 -8.63 10.86
C GLY A 176 11.41 -9.53 11.05
N GLY A 177 12.63 -9.01 11.16
CA GLY A 177 13.86 -9.78 11.38
C GLY A 177 14.36 -10.57 10.16
N VAL A 178 13.72 -10.43 8.99
CA VAL A 178 14.02 -11.24 7.79
C VAL A 178 15.46 -11.09 7.32
N SER A 179 16.00 -9.87 7.26
CA SER A 179 17.40 -9.65 6.84
C SER A 179 18.40 -10.38 7.75
N TYR A 180 18.13 -10.53 9.07
CA TYR A 180 18.94 -11.37 9.95
C TYR A 180 18.78 -12.86 9.67
N MET A 181 17.54 -13.33 9.40
CA MET A 181 17.29 -14.73 9.06
C MET A 181 18.06 -15.13 7.80
N GLU A 182 18.01 -14.31 6.76
CA GLU A 182 18.69 -14.59 5.50
C GLU A 182 20.21 -14.43 5.61
N ALA A 183 20.72 -13.40 6.26
CA ALA A 183 22.16 -13.24 6.49
C ALA A 183 22.76 -14.42 7.27
N ILE A 184 22.06 -14.94 8.28
CA ILE A 184 22.49 -16.12 9.06
C ILE A 184 22.37 -17.39 8.23
N SER A 185 21.33 -17.53 7.39
CA SER A 185 21.19 -18.63 6.43
C SER A 185 22.30 -18.63 5.40
N SER A 186 22.65 -17.48 4.84
CA SER A 186 23.77 -17.33 3.89
C SER A 186 25.10 -17.72 4.52
N ALA A 187 25.35 -17.29 5.76
CA ALA A 187 26.54 -17.72 6.52
C ALA A 187 26.55 -19.24 6.77
N ASN A 188 25.38 -19.85 7.08
CA ASN A 188 25.21 -21.28 7.24
C ASN A 188 25.53 -22.04 5.95
N THR A 189 24.96 -21.57 4.84
CA THR A 189 25.13 -22.17 3.51
C THR A 189 26.60 -22.25 3.10
N VAL A 190 27.35 -21.14 3.21
CA VAL A 190 28.79 -21.14 2.83
C VAL A 190 29.68 -21.88 3.84
N ASN A 191 29.25 -22.01 5.09
CA ASN A 191 29.96 -22.81 6.09
C ASN A 191 29.75 -24.32 5.90
N LEU A 192 28.58 -24.74 5.45
CA LEU A 192 28.24 -26.15 5.24
C LEU A 192 28.70 -26.70 3.89
N ASN A 193 28.69 -25.90 2.83
CA ASN A 193 28.92 -26.34 1.45
C ASN A 193 30.25 -25.81 0.95
N LYS A 194 31.16 -26.74 0.58
CA LYS A 194 32.50 -26.40 0.08
C LYS A 194 32.42 -25.85 -1.34
N GLY A 195 33.13 -24.75 -1.61
CA GLY A 195 33.29 -24.18 -2.95
C GLY A 195 32.03 -23.47 -3.49
N CYS A 196 30.98 -23.32 -2.70
CA CYS A 196 29.77 -22.67 -3.15
C CYS A 196 29.85 -21.13 -3.09
N THR A 197 29.01 -20.48 -3.86
CA THR A 197 28.82 -19.02 -3.83
C THR A 197 27.40 -18.66 -3.42
N VAL A 198 27.29 -17.67 -2.54
CA VAL A 198 26.05 -16.95 -2.25
C VAL A 198 26.20 -15.52 -2.77
N ILE A 199 25.21 -15.03 -3.50
CA ILE A 199 25.17 -13.66 -3.99
C ILE A 199 24.17 -12.88 -3.13
N LEU A 200 24.64 -11.77 -2.55
CA LEU A 200 23.77 -10.74 -1.96
C LEU A 200 23.60 -9.63 -2.98
N ALA A 201 22.38 -9.37 -3.41
CA ALA A 201 22.05 -8.38 -4.43
C ALA A 201 21.16 -7.29 -3.87
N ALA A 202 21.32 -6.06 -4.31
CA ALA A 202 20.39 -4.96 -4.11
C ALA A 202 20.51 -3.98 -5.29
N ALA A 203 19.51 -3.12 -5.46
CA ALA A 203 19.60 -2.07 -6.48
C ALA A 203 20.83 -1.17 -6.28
N ASP A 204 21.08 -0.78 -5.03
CA ASP A 204 22.25 0.02 -4.66
C ASP A 204 23.09 -0.75 -3.62
N LYS A 205 24.39 -0.87 -3.87
CA LYS A 205 25.35 -1.55 -3.02
C LYS A 205 25.40 -1.02 -1.57
N LYS A 206 25.00 0.24 -1.35
CA LYS A 206 24.92 0.83 0.00
C LYS A 206 24.06 0.01 0.96
N TYR A 207 22.98 -0.61 0.49
CA TYR A 207 22.12 -1.45 1.32
C TYR A 207 22.82 -2.71 1.82
N LEU A 208 23.83 -3.19 1.08
CA LEU A 208 24.55 -4.41 1.38
C LEU A 208 25.83 -4.21 2.20
N VAL A 209 26.56 -3.10 1.97
CA VAL A 209 27.90 -2.91 2.54
C VAL A 209 28.08 -1.66 3.39
N GLN A 210 27.10 -0.72 3.39
CA GLN A 210 27.17 0.53 4.15
C GLN A 210 26.09 0.58 5.23
N GLY A 211 26.26 1.45 6.23
CA GLY A 211 25.33 1.64 7.34
C GLY A 211 25.71 0.88 8.61
N GLU A 212 24.84 0.94 9.61
CA GLU A 212 25.10 0.35 10.95
C GLU A 212 25.11 -1.18 10.93
N ASN A 213 24.20 -1.80 10.18
CA ASN A 213 24.07 -3.26 10.05
C ASN A 213 23.70 -3.63 8.61
N PRO A 214 24.64 -3.47 7.65
CA PRO A 214 24.42 -3.88 6.28
C PRO A 214 24.36 -5.41 6.18
N THR A 215 23.67 -5.96 5.18
CA THR A 215 23.44 -7.41 5.05
C THR A 215 24.74 -8.19 5.00
N ALA A 216 25.73 -7.78 4.20
CA ALA A 216 27.06 -8.40 4.17
C ALA A 216 27.81 -8.28 5.51
N GLY A 217 27.57 -7.17 6.24
CA GLY A 217 28.11 -6.99 7.59
C GLY A 217 27.53 -7.95 8.61
N MET A 218 26.24 -8.29 8.50
CA MET A 218 25.60 -9.31 9.34
C MET A 218 26.19 -10.70 9.04
N VAL A 219 26.36 -11.05 7.76
CA VAL A 219 27.00 -12.29 7.33
C VAL A 219 28.43 -12.37 7.87
N ARG A 220 29.23 -11.31 7.72
CA ARG A 220 30.59 -11.26 8.26
C ARG A 220 30.65 -11.49 9.76
N LYS A 221 29.77 -10.82 10.54
CA LYS A 221 29.69 -11.02 12.00
C LYS A 221 29.35 -12.46 12.35
N GLN A 222 28.46 -13.08 11.58
CA GLN A 222 28.05 -14.47 11.78
C GLN A 222 29.18 -15.46 11.44
N LEU A 223 29.90 -15.24 10.35
CA LEU A 223 31.08 -16.07 9.98
C LEU A 223 32.17 -15.96 11.02
N LEU A 224 32.45 -14.76 11.54
CA LEU A 224 33.38 -14.55 12.63
C LEU A 224 32.97 -15.28 13.91
N PHE A 225 31.66 -15.30 14.20
CA PHE A 225 31.13 -16.04 15.36
C PHE A 225 31.32 -17.56 15.17
N TYR A 226 31.06 -18.11 13.97
CA TYR A 226 31.32 -19.52 13.69
C TYR A 226 32.79 -19.88 13.87
N ASP A 227 33.70 -19.03 13.40
CA ASP A 227 35.13 -19.29 13.42
C ASP A 227 35.74 -19.20 14.83
N ARG A 228 35.22 -18.29 15.67
CA ARG A 228 35.82 -17.99 16.99
C ARG A 228 35.16 -18.68 18.16
N GLU A 229 33.84 -18.86 18.08
CA GLU A 229 33.01 -19.22 19.24
C GLU A 229 32.36 -20.61 19.10
N THR A 230 32.51 -21.25 17.94
CA THR A 230 31.90 -22.57 17.67
C THR A 230 32.90 -23.57 17.16
N PRO A 231 32.61 -24.88 17.24
CA PRO A 231 33.46 -25.92 16.65
C PRO A 231 33.41 -25.98 15.12
N PHE A 232 32.82 -25.00 14.41
CA PHE A 232 32.59 -25.01 12.95
C PHE A 232 33.55 -24.10 12.18
N GLU A 233 34.71 -23.83 12.74
CA GLU A 233 35.74 -23.01 12.12
C GLU A 233 36.12 -23.49 10.71
N LYS A 234 36.29 -22.56 9.77
CA LYS A 234 36.68 -22.82 8.39
C LYS A 234 37.86 -21.96 7.95
N GLY A 235 38.27 -21.01 8.78
CA GLY A 235 39.16 -19.94 8.43
C GLY A 235 38.54 -18.91 7.47
N LEU A 236 39.17 -17.76 7.36
CA LEU A 236 38.65 -16.63 6.60
C LEU A 236 39.80 -16.05 5.75
N ILE A 237 39.74 -16.25 4.43
CA ILE A 237 40.70 -15.71 3.45
C ILE A 237 40.45 -14.21 3.25
N SER A 238 39.17 -13.81 3.12
CA SER A 238 38.76 -12.42 2.95
C SER A 238 37.60 -12.07 3.86
N LEU A 239 37.67 -10.89 4.48
CA LEU A 239 36.63 -10.26 5.29
C LEU A 239 36.09 -8.99 4.63
N ASP A 240 36.45 -8.73 3.37
CA ASP A 240 35.89 -7.65 2.59
C ASP A 240 34.37 -7.87 2.42
N LEU A 241 33.58 -6.86 2.73
CA LEU A 241 32.11 -6.94 2.65
C LEU A 241 31.60 -7.17 1.21
N GLU A 242 32.40 -6.82 0.21
CA GLU A 242 32.06 -7.09 -1.18
C GLU A 242 32.35 -8.52 -1.60
N ASN A 243 33.32 -9.18 -0.91
CA ASN A 243 33.71 -10.57 -1.20
C ASN A 243 34.26 -11.25 0.06
N LEU A 244 33.35 -11.81 0.85
CA LEU A 244 33.71 -12.65 1.98
C LEU A 244 34.09 -14.04 1.47
N LYS A 245 35.26 -14.54 1.85
CA LYS A 245 35.77 -15.85 1.38
C LYS A 245 36.27 -16.69 2.53
N LEU A 246 35.77 -17.92 2.64
CA LEU A 246 36.19 -18.90 3.66
C LEU A 246 37.34 -19.74 3.16
N GLY A 247 38.20 -20.15 4.10
CA GLY A 247 39.36 -20.98 3.86
C GLY A 247 40.63 -20.40 4.48
N PHE A 248 41.78 -20.87 4.01
CA PHE A 248 43.07 -20.38 4.44
C PHE A 248 44.08 -20.39 3.27
N LYS A 249 45.14 -19.65 3.39
CA LYS A 249 46.24 -19.67 2.42
C LYS A 249 47.27 -20.71 2.80
N ASP A 250 47.65 -21.55 1.85
CA ASP A 250 48.81 -22.45 2.03
C ASP A 250 50.07 -21.62 2.17
N ARG A 251 50.87 -21.95 3.20
CA ARG A 251 52.08 -21.18 3.54
C ARG A 251 53.22 -21.31 2.51
N LYS A 252 53.22 -22.40 1.71
CA LYS A 252 54.28 -22.67 0.73
C LYS A 252 53.93 -22.16 -0.66
N THR A 253 52.69 -22.39 -1.07
CA THR A 253 52.24 -22.09 -2.44
C THR A 253 51.45 -20.77 -2.54
N ASN A 254 51.10 -20.17 -1.41
CA ASN A 254 50.23 -19.01 -1.31
C ASN A 254 48.85 -19.21 -1.99
N SER A 255 48.51 -20.46 -2.30
CA SER A 255 47.21 -20.81 -2.90
C SER A 255 46.09 -20.86 -1.86
N ASP A 256 44.88 -20.57 -2.29
CA ASP A 256 43.70 -20.66 -1.43
C ASP A 256 43.31 -22.12 -1.22
N MET A 257 43.09 -22.52 0.02
CA MET A 257 42.80 -23.89 0.46
C MET A 257 41.64 -23.93 1.43
N GLY A 258 41.09 -25.11 1.67
CA GLY A 258 40.05 -25.33 2.69
C GLY A 258 38.63 -25.27 2.14
N GLN A 259 37.78 -24.41 2.72
CA GLN A 259 36.35 -24.31 2.39
C GLN A 259 36.10 -23.73 1.01
N LEU A 260 36.78 -22.67 0.63
CA LEU A 260 36.73 -21.97 -0.67
C LEU A 260 35.33 -21.45 -1.08
N SER A 261 34.40 -21.41 -0.19
CA SER A 261 33.07 -20.82 -0.42
C SER A 261 33.11 -19.30 -0.20
N SER A 262 32.20 -18.58 -0.87
CA SER A 262 32.18 -17.12 -0.86
C SER A 262 30.80 -16.52 -0.75
N VAL A 263 30.73 -15.29 -0.21
CA VAL A 263 29.56 -14.44 -0.24
C VAL A 263 29.93 -13.15 -0.97
N ILE A 264 29.26 -12.86 -2.08
CA ILE A 264 29.58 -11.73 -2.96
C ILE A 264 28.44 -10.73 -2.92
N ALA A 265 28.73 -9.46 -2.61
CA ALA A 265 27.76 -8.38 -2.66
C ALA A 265 27.82 -7.66 -4.01
N ILE A 266 26.67 -7.55 -4.69
CA ILE A 266 26.55 -6.91 -6.01
C ILE A 266 25.43 -5.87 -6.02
N SER A 267 25.53 -4.89 -6.91
CA SER A 267 24.42 -3.97 -7.21
C SER A 267 24.00 -4.11 -8.67
N PHE A 268 22.69 -3.97 -8.95
CA PHE A 268 22.15 -4.23 -10.27
C PHE A 268 21.45 -3.04 -10.96
N ALA A 269 21.13 -1.94 -10.25
CA ALA A 269 20.42 -0.82 -10.84
C ALA A 269 21.12 -0.22 -12.08
N ASN A 270 22.45 -0.17 -12.06
CA ASN A 270 23.27 0.33 -13.18
C ASN A 270 23.89 -0.77 -14.03
N ASN A 271 23.79 -2.03 -13.61
CA ASN A 271 24.34 -3.19 -14.32
C ASN A 271 23.50 -4.44 -14.02
N PRO A 272 22.40 -4.67 -14.74
CA PRO A 272 21.56 -5.85 -14.57
C PRO A 272 22.30 -7.18 -14.76
N ASN A 273 23.41 -7.16 -15.52
CA ASN A 273 24.25 -8.34 -15.77
C ASN A 273 25.26 -8.67 -14.64
N SER A 274 25.21 -7.97 -13.51
CA SER A 274 26.21 -8.10 -12.44
C SER A 274 26.31 -9.50 -11.82
N ALA A 275 25.27 -10.32 -11.91
CA ALA A 275 25.24 -11.71 -11.49
C ALA A 275 25.68 -12.70 -12.59
N ALA A 276 25.69 -12.31 -13.86
CA ALA A 276 25.98 -13.20 -14.98
C ALA A 276 27.38 -13.83 -14.87
N GLY A 277 27.47 -15.12 -15.21
CA GLY A 277 28.72 -15.88 -15.15
C GLY A 277 29.19 -16.28 -13.75
N LYS A 278 28.35 -16.04 -12.72
CA LYS A 278 28.60 -16.51 -11.35
C LYS A 278 27.70 -17.71 -11.08
N ASP A 279 28.28 -18.83 -10.72
CA ASP A 279 27.52 -20.01 -10.30
C ASP A 279 27.13 -19.85 -8.82
N ALA A 280 25.85 -19.68 -8.53
CA ALA A 280 25.37 -19.37 -7.20
C ALA A 280 24.31 -20.36 -6.70
N ILE A 281 24.54 -20.91 -5.52
CA ILE A 281 23.56 -21.78 -4.84
C ILE A 281 22.38 -20.97 -4.27
N THR A 282 22.61 -19.69 -3.95
CA THR A 282 21.57 -18.78 -3.48
C THR A 282 21.87 -17.35 -3.96
N VAL A 283 20.87 -16.67 -4.46
CA VAL A 283 20.87 -15.24 -4.76
C VAL A 283 19.85 -14.57 -3.87
N GLU A 284 20.29 -13.76 -2.92
CA GLU A 284 19.42 -12.99 -2.03
C GLU A 284 19.30 -11.56 -2.54
N ILE A 285 18.05 -11.09 -2.76
CA ILE A 285 17.78 -9.72 -3.19
C ILE A 285 17.11 -8.96 -2.04
N ASP A 286 17.87 -8.03 -1.45
CA ASP A 286 17.38 -7.18 -0.34
C ASP A 286 16.77 -5.87 -0.87
N GLU A 287 15.76 -5.36 -0.17
CA GLU A 287 15.07 -4.10 -0.46
C GLU A 287 14.47 -4.03 -1.88
N LEU A 288 13.71 -5.06 -2.27
CA LEU A 288 13.03 -5.14 -3.57
C LEU A 288 12.15 -3.92 -3.90
N THR A 289 11.67 -3.22 -2.89
CA THR A 289 10.79 -2.07 -3.04
C THR A 289 11.45 -0.89 -3.72
N ASP A 290 12.76 -0.74 -3.57
CA ASP A 290 13.55 0.33 -4.20
C ASP A 290 14.55 -0.24 -5.21
N SER A 291 14.05 -1.08 -6.14
CA SER A 291 14.86 -1.87 -7.06
C SER A 291 14.52 -1.58 -8.53
N PRO A 292 14.96 -0.44 -9.09
CA PRO A 292 14.83 -0.18 -10.51
C PRO A 292 15.62 -1.22 -11.33
N GLY A 293 15.03 -1.74 -12.41
CA GLY A 293 15.63 -2.77 -13.26
C GLY A 293 15.57 -4.19 -12.67
N LEU A 294 14.67 -4.43 -11.71
CA LEU A 294 14.49 -5.74 -11.08
C LEU A 294 14.16 -6.82 -12.11
N LYS A 295 13.28 -6.52 -13.07
CA LYS A 295 12.91 -7.48 -14.11
C LYS A 295 14.12 -7.92 -14.93
N GLU A 296 14.89 -6.96 -15.46
CA GLU A 296 16.08 -7.25 -16.26
C GLU A 296 17.12 -8.03 -15.44
N PHE A 297 17.30 -7.69 -14.17
CA PHE A 297 18.19 -8.40 -13.27
C PHE A 297 17.74 -9.86 -13.07
N LEU A 298 16.45 -10.13 -12.88
CA LEU A 298 15.92 -11.49 -12.74
C LEU A 298 16.13 -12.30 -14.01
N ASP A 299 15.83 -11.74 -15.18
CA ASP A 299 16.03 -12.39 -16.49
C ASP A 299 17.50 -12.78 -16.72
N MET A 300 18.46 -11.97 -16.25
CA MET A 300 19.90 -12.22 -16.36
C MET A 300 20.46 -13.11 -15.25
N THR A 301 19.77 -13.21 -14.12
CA THR A 301 20.22 -13.99 -12.94
C THR A 301 19.70 -15.42 -12.97
N GLU A 302 18.53 -15.69 -13.57
CA GLU A 302 17.95 -17.02 -13.62
C GLU A 302 18.93 -18.11 -14.10
N PRO A 303 19.74 -17.90 -15.17
CA PRO A 303 20.72 -18.88 -15.60
C PRO A 303 21.80 -19.23 -14.58
N THR A 304 22.11 -18.32 -13.61
CA THR A 304 23.10 -18.56 -12.56
C THR A 304 22.64 -19.56 -11.51
N THR A 305 21.34 -19.86 -11.48
CA THR A 305 20.70 -20.78 -10.53
C THR A 305 20.28 -22.10 -11.20
N ARG A 306 20.67 -22.33 -12.48
CA ARG A 306 20.33 -23.52 -13.25
C ARG A 306 21.57 -24.28 -13.75
N THR A 307 21.41 -25.59 -13.87
CA THR A 307 22.35 -26.46 -14.58
C THR A 307 21.56 -27.26 -15.60
N GLY A 308 21.64 -26.86 -16.86
CA GLY A 308 20.78 -27.39 -17.92
C GLY A 308 19.31 -27.00 -17.68
N SER A 309 18.43 -28.00 -17.61
CA SER A 309 17.01 -27.82 -17.31
C SER A 309 16.69 -27.74 -15.81
N ASP A 310 17.64 -28.12 -14.96
CA ASP A 310 17.41 -28.31 -13.54
C ASP A 310 17.74 -27.03 -12.74
N THR A 311 16.86 -26.68 -11.83
CA THR A 311 17.09 -25.58 -10.87
C THR A 311 18.02 -26.09 -9.76
N THR A 312 19.25 -25.60 -9.72
CA THR A 312 20.30 -26.00 -8.76
C THR A 312 20.54 -24.98 -7.67
N GLY A 313 20.08 -23.74 -7.88
CA GLY A 313 20.15 -22.64 -6.95
C GLY A 313 18.78 -22.02 -6.71
N MET A 314 18.72 -21.06 -5.78
CA MET A 314 17.46 -20.40 -5.38
C MET A 314 17.61 -18.89 -5.36
N ILE A 315 16.67 -18.17 -5.95
CA ILE A 315 16.53 -16.73 -5.80
C ILE A 315 15.56 -16.44 -4.66
N ILE A 316 15.96 -15.62 -3.71
CA ILE A 316 15.13 -15.17 -2.57
C ILE A 316 15.11 -13.66 -2.59
N GLY A 317 13.94 -13.07 -2.86
CA GLY A 317 13.77 -11.62 -2.84
C GLY A 317 12.86 -11.17 -1.72
N PHE A 318 13.20 -10.09 -1.02
CA PHE A 318 12.33 -9.54 0.02
C PHE A 318 12.38 -8.02 0.06
N GLY A 319 11.23 -7.42 0.35
CA GLY A 319 11.09 -5.96 0.42
C GLY A 319 10.05 -5.52 1.43
N THR A 320 10.20 -4.29 1.91
CA THR A 320 9.27 -3.64 2.82
C THR A 320 8.41 -2.65 2.02
N GLY A 321 7.13 -2.51 2.29
CA GLY A 321 6.25 -1.54 1.64
C GLY A 321 6.72 -0.08 1.77
N GLY A 322 6.15 0.82 0.97
CA GLY A 322 6.34 2.28 1.08
C GLY A 322 7.50 2.86 0.27
N GLY A 323 7.94 2.19 -0.78
CA GLY A 323 8.90 2.70 -1.76
C GLY A 323 8.31 3.75 -2.71
N LYS A 324 9.13 4.25 -3.64
CA LYS A 324 8.67 5.12 -4.73
C LYS A 324 7.87 4.30 -5.74
N LYS A 325 6.73 4.78 -6.20
CA LYS A 325 5.81 4.04 -7.08
C LYS A 325 6.49 3.42 -8.30
N ARG A 326 7.37 4.14 -8.99
CA ARG A 326 8.03 3.64 -10.21
C ARG A 326 8.90 2.41 -9.98
N THR A 327 9.53 2.29 -8.82
CA THR A 327 10.40 1.15 -8.46
C THR A 327 9.60 0.05 -7.78
N GLN A 328 8.48 0.39 -7.17
CA GLN A 328 7.57 -0.53 -6.50
C GLN A 328 6.71 -1.33 -7.48
N ASP A 329 6.36 -0.76 -8.65
CA ASP A 329 5.49 -1.40 -9.65
C ASP A 329 6.07 -2.74 -10.15
N GLU A 330 7.40 -2.88 -10.30
CA GLU A 330 8.02 -4.14 -10.69
C GLU A 330 7.95 -5.19 -9.59
N PHE A 331 8.19 -4.79 -8.34
CA PHE A 331 8.05 -5.68 -7.19
C PHE A 331 6.60 -6.10 -6.96
N GLU A 332 5.64 -5.17 -7.02
CA GLU A 332 4.21 -5.45 -6.92
C GLU A 332 3.77 -6.46 -7.99
N ARG A 333 4.20 -6.27 -9.23
CA ARG A 333 3.90 -7.19 -10.33
C ARG A 333 4.48 -8.57 -10.10
N LEU A 334 5.74 -8.67 -9.65
CA LEU A 334 6.38 -9.93 -9.29
C LEU A 334 5.62 -10.62 -8.15
N PHE A 335 5.23 -9.86 -7.13
CA PHE A 335 4.55 -10.37 -5.96
C PHE A 335 3.16 -10.96 -6.28
N TYR A 336 2.34 -10.29 -7.10
CA TYR A 336 1.00 -10.77 -7.47
C TYR A 336 0.99 -11.73 -8.67
N LYS A 337 2.13 -11.96 -9.32
CA LYS A 337 2.29 -12.91 -10.41
C LYS A 337 3.59 -13.73 -10.28
N PRO A 338 3.80 -14.40 -9.14
CA PRO A 338 5.08 -15.04 -8.82
C PRO A 338 5.46 -16.13 -9.82
N SER A 339 4.52 -16.89 -10.30
CA SER A 339 4.78 -18.03 -11.22
C SER A 339 5.42 -17.64 -12.55
N ILE A 340 5.29 -16.37 -12.99
CA ILE A 340 5.89 -15.91 -14.26
C ILE A 340 7.43 -16.05 -14.23
N TYR A 341 8.03 -15.91 -13.05
CA TYR A 341 9.47 -15.97 -12.85
C TYR A 341 9.92 -17.20 -12.04
N GLY A 342 9.08 -18.26 -11.97
CA GLY A 342 9.39 -19.47 -11.22
C GLY A 342 9.39 -19.30 -9.70
N PHE A 343 8.79 -18.22 -9.19
CA PHE A 343 8.59 -18.04 -7.75
C PHE A 343 7.38 -18.82 -7.26
N MET A 344 7.49 -19.37 -6.05
CA MET A 344 6.43 -20.15 -5.41
C MET A 344 5.16 -19.30 -5.24
N PRO A 345 4.01 -19.71 -5.80
CA PRO A 345 2.75 -19.02 -5.61
C PRO A 345 2.12 -19.43 -4.27
N PHE A 346 1.71 -18.45 -3.48
CA PHE A 346 0.89 -18.65 -2.28
C PHE A 346 -0.55 -18.20 -2.54
N GLU A 347 -1.52 -18.87 -1.95
CA GLU A 347 -2.91 -18.42 -1.97
C GLU A 347 -3.02 -17.06 -1.26
N ASN A 348 -3.69 -16.09 -1.88
CA ASN A 348 -3.85 -14.77 -1.26
C ASN A 348 -4.94 -14.79 -0.20
N ILE A 349 -4.56 -15.17 1.01
CA ILE A 349 -5.41 -15.20 2.20
C ILE A 349 -5.41 -13.89 2.99
N TYR A 350 -4.75 -12.86 2.49
CA TYR A 350 -4.47 -11.62 3.24
C TYR A 350 -5.29 -10.43 2.76
N ASP A 351 -5.50 -10.28 1.46
CA ASP A 351 -6.29 -9.18 0.90
C ASP A 351 -7.78 -9.48 0.93
N ASP A 352 -8.59 -8.42 1.06
CA ASP A 352 -10.04 -8.56 1.07
C ASP A 352 -10.54 -9.06 -0.30
N ASN A 353 -11.42 -10.06 -0.28
CA ASN A 353 -12.01 -10.65 -1.49
C ASN A 353 -11.01 -11.17 -2.55
N ALA A 354 -9.80 -11.52 -2.12
CA ALA A 354 -8.75 -12.00 -3.00
C ALA A 354 -8.55 -13.52 -2.97
N ARG A 355 -9.46 -14.28 -2.32
CA ARG A 355 -9.50 -15.74 -2.41
C ARG A 355 -9.59 -16.16 -3.88
N GLU A 356 -8.99 -17.28 -4.24
CA GLU A 356 -8.84 -17.74 -5.63
C GLU A 356 -7.83 -16.90 -6.44
N THR A 357 -6.98 -16.13 -5.79
CA THR A 357 -5.83 -15.47 -6.42
C THR A 357 -4.52 -15.85 -5.73
N VAL A 358 -3.42 -15.70 -6.42
CA VAL A 358 -2.09 -16.01 -5.88
C VAL A 358 -1.27 -14.75 -5.64
N CYS A 359 -0.33 -14.86 -4.68
CA CYS A 359 0.66 -13.84 -4.40
C CYS A 359 1.99 -14.49 -3.98
N GLY A 360 3.03 -13.69 -3.76
CA GLY A 360 4.24 -14.11 -3.09
C GLY A 360 4.01 -14.37 -1.59
N TYR A 361 5.06 -14.79 -0.87
CA TYR A 361 4.96 -14.94 0.57
C TYR A 361 4.72 -13.59 1.24
N TYR A 362 3.73 -13.52 2.12
CA TYR A 362 3.40 -12.30 2.84
C TYR A 362 3.59 -12.44 4.34
N LYS A 363 4.27 -11.45 4.96
CA LYS A 363 4.44 -11.37 6.41
C LYS A 363 3.77 -10.12 6.96
N PRO A 364 2.53 -10.25 7.52
CA PRO A 364 1.81 -9.12 8.12
C PRO A 364 2.52 -8.57 9.36
N TYR A 365 2.28 -7.30 9.68
CA TYR A 365 2.86 -6.65 10.86
C TYR A 365 2.41 -7.30 12.18
N ILE A 366 1.14 -7.67 12.28
CA ILE A 366 0.59 -8.34 13.46
C ILE A 366 1.16 -9.75 13.70
N ASP A 367 1.82 -10.35 12.70
CA ASP A 367 2.42 -11.67 12.82
C ASP A 367 3.88 -11.57 13.31
N GLY A 368 4.06 -11.89 14.58
CA GLY A 368 5.33 -11.75 15.28
C GLY A 368 5.59 -10.35 15.83
N LEU A 369 4.54 -9.55 16.04
CA LEU A 369 4.63 -8.24 16.69
C LEU A 369 5.02 -8.39 18.16
N GLU A 370 6.22 -7.93 18.52
CA GLU A 370 6.66 -7.84 19.91
C GLU A 370 6.14 -6.52 20.52
N GLY A 371 5.26 -6.58 21.49
CA GLY A 371 4.72 -5.42 22.17
C GLY A 371 3.79 -5.80 23.31
N VAL A 372 3.34 -4.80 24.05
CA VAL A 372 2.36 -4.94 25.12
C VAL A 372 1.21 -3.97 24.89
N ASP A 373 0.00 -4.39 25.20
CA ASP A 373 -1.17 -3.52 25.18
C ASP A 373 -1.19 -2.59 26.40
N GLU A 374 -2.18 -1.73 26.51
CA GLU A 374 -2.34 -0.78 27.62
C GLU A 374 -2.57 -1.44 28.97
N PHE A 375 -2.92 -2.74 28.98
CA PHE A 375 -3.11 -3.53 30.21
C PHE A 375 -1.89 -4.37 30.58
N GLY A 376 -0.79 -4.27 29.79
CA GLY A 376 0.44 -5.02 30.00
C GLY A 376 0.44 -6.44 29.41
N ASN A 377 -0.56 -6.81 28.60
CA ASN A 377 -0.60 -8.12 27.95
C ASN A 377 0.34 -8.14 26.74
N HIS A 378 1.14 -9.18 26.61
CA HIS A 378 2.07 -9.37 25.51
C HIS A 378 1.37 -9.85 24.23
N ALA A 379 1.75 -9.32 23.08
CA ALA A 379 1.26 -9.76 21.78
C ALA A 379 1.88 -11.08 21.29
N ILE A 380 2.92 -11.53 21.97
CA ILE A 380 3.57 -12.83 21.75
C ILE A 380 3.64 -13.55 23.10
N ASP A 381 3.27 -14.84 23.12
CA ASP A 381 3.38 -15.68 24.31
C ASP A 381 4.85 -16.12 24.57
N GLU A 382 5.06 -16.78 25.69
CA GLU A 382 6.38 -17.29 26.10
C GLU A 382 6.99 -18.29 25.11
N PHE A 383 6.16 -18.94 24.29
CA PHE A 383 6.54 -19.94 23.29
C PHE A 383 6.73 -19.35 21.87
N GLY A 384 6.52 -18.05 21.69
CA GLY A 384 6.69 -17.37 20.41
C GLY A 384 5.48 -17.41 19.48
N ASN A 385 4.30 -17.76 19.98
CA ASN A 385 3.05 -17.68 19.21
C ASN A 385 2.48 -16.27 19.26
N SER A 386 2.01 -15.77 18.13
CA SER A 386 1.31 -14.48 18.07
C SER A 386 -0.07 -14.56 18.72
N ILE A 387 -0.35 -13.61 19.62
CA ILE A 387 -1.68 -13.40 20.21
C ILE A 387 -2.36 -12.30 19.42
N TYR A 388 -2.99 -12.69 18.31
CA TYR A 388 -3.46 -11.74 17.28
C TYR A 388 -4.44 -10.69 17.80
N ASN A 389 -5.34 -11.02 18.74
CA ASN A 389 -6.27 -10.05 19.32
C ASN A 389 -5.56 -8.92 20.09
N ILE A 390 -4.39 -9.20 20.69
CA ILE A 390 -3.55 -8.19 21.36
C ILE A 390 -2.72 -7.44 20.33
N ALA A 391 -2.10 -8.15 19.38
CA ALA A 391 -1.32 -7.54 18.31
C ALA A 391 -2.14 -6.55 17.48
N ILE A 392 -3.41 -6.87 17.17
CA ILE A 392 -4.34 -5.97 16.47
C ILE A 392 -4.59 -4.70 17.30
N LYS A 393 -4.88 -4.82 18.59
CA LYS A 393 -5.12 -3.65 19.45
C LYS A 393 -3.92 -2.71 19.48
N ILE A 394 -2.71 -3.26 19.58
CA ILE A 394 -1.47 -2.48 19.53
C ILE A 394 -1.33 -1.78 18.19
N CYS A 395 -1.48 -2.52 17.09
CA CYS A 395 -1.38 -1.98 15.73
C CYS A 395 -2.42 -0.87 15.46
N GLU A 396 -3.68 -1.07 15.86
CA GLU A 396 -4.74 -0.08 15.68
C GLU A 396 -4.48 1.19 16.50
N LYS A 397 -3.96 1.03 17.72
CA LYS A 397 -3.56 2.18 18.55
C LYS A 397 -2.42 2.96 17.90
N GLU A 398 -1.37 2.29 17.44
CA GLU A 398 -0.24 2.92 16.73
C GLU A 398 -0.71 3.65 15.46
N ARG A 399 -1.59 3.03 14.68
CA ARG A 399 -2.19 3.63 13.47
C ARG A 399 -3.03 4.86 13.81
N LEU A 400 -3.84 4.79 14.87
CA LEU A 400 -4.66 5.92 15.32
C LEU A 400 -3.80 7.10 15.77
N ASP A 401 -2.76 6.83 16.57
CA ASP A 401 -1.83 7.85 17.05
C ASP A 401 -1.05 8.47 15.88
N LYS A 402 -0.62 7.65 14.92
CA LYS A 402 0.05 8.13 13.72
C LYS A 402 -0.87 8.99 12.86
N ARG A 403 -2.12 8.58 12.68
CA ARG A 403 -3.12 9.34 11.92
C ARG A 403 -3.43 10.70 12.54
N ARG A 404 -3.45 10.80 13.88
CA ARG A 404 -3.67 12.05 14.60
C ARG A 404 -2.49 13.02 14.53
N ASN A 405 -1.27 12.48 14.50
CA ASN A 405 -0.04 13.25 14.70
C ASN A 405 0.81 13.41 13.43
N SER A 406 0.31 13.02 12.24
CA SER A 406 1.08 13.13 11.00
C SER A 406 0.22 13.54 9.81
N THR A 407 0.87 13.97 8.72
CA THR A 407 0.19 14.24 7.45
C THR A 407 -0.39 12.96 6.85
N PRO A 408 -1.42 13.05 5.99
CA PRO A 408 -1.99 11.89 5.29
C PRO A 408 -0.94 11.03 4.59
N ASP A 409 0.00 11.63 3.87
CA ASP A 409 1.08 10.90 3.18
C ASP A 409 2.00 10.16 4.16
N ALA A 410 2.35 10.79 5.28
CA ALA A 410 3.15 10.15 6.32
C ALA A 410 2.39 9.00 7.00
N TYR A 411 1.07 9.10 7.11
CA TYR A 411 0.21 8.02 7.60
C TYR A 411 0.13 6.85 6.61
N ILE A 412 -0.12 7.13 5.32
CA ILE A 412 -0.14 6.09 4.27
C ILE A 412 1.22 5.37 4.20
N LYS A 413 2.32 6.13 4.20
CA LYS A 413 3.67 5.56 4.23
C LYS A 413 3.92 4.71 5.48
N TYR A 414 3.40 5.12 6.63
CA TYR A 414 3.46 4.32 7.84
C TYR A 414 2.69 3.00 7.68
N CYS A 415 1.43 3.05 7.22
CA CYS A 415 0.62 1.85 6.99
C CYS A 415 1.24 0.90 5.98
N SER A 416 1.87 1.39 4.90
CA SER A 416 2.55 0.54 3.94
C SER A 416 3.83 -0.11 4.50
N GLN A 417 4.53 0.55 5.40
CA GLN A 417 5.72 -0.01 6.08
C GLN A 417 5.37 -0.99 7.20
N TYR A 418 4.24 -0.80 7.87
CA TYR A 418 3.70 -1.64 8.96
C TYR A 418 2.37 -2.25 8.53
N SER A 419 2.39 -2.88 7.36
CA SER A 419 1.21 -3.38 6.67
C SER A 419 0.72 -4.71 7.23
N ASN A 420 -0.59 -4.92 7.17
CA ASN A 420 -1.23 -6.18 7.52
C ASN A 420 -1.86 -6.88 6.32
N LYS A 421 -1.88 -6.22 5.17
CA LYS A 421 -2.33 -6.76 3.88
C LYS A 421 -1.31 -6.43 2.80
N PRO A 422 -1.10 -7.28 1.78
CA PRO A 422 -0.24 -6.95 0.65
C PRO A 422 -0.63 -5.65 -0.04
N SER A 423 -1.92 -5.42 -0.25
CA SER A 423 -2.45 -4.18 -0.82
C SER A 423 -2.03 -2.92 -0.05
N GLU A 424 -1.91 -2.99 1.28
CA GLU A 424 -1.34 -1.91 2.08
C GLU A 424 0.16 -1.71 1.82
N SER A 425 0.94 -2.81 1.68
CA SER A 425 2.38 -2.75 1.40
C SER A 425 2.66 -2.02 0.09
N PHE A 426 1.86 -2.30 -0.93
CA PHE A 426 2.00 -1.74 -2.27
C PHE A 426 1.20 -0.45 -2.47
N SER A 427 0.40 -0.03 -1.50
CA SER A 427 -0.18 1.30 -1.46
C SER A 427 0.88 2.37 -1.18
N GLY A 428 2.09 2.20 -1.75
CA GLY A 428 3.22 3.09 -1.58
C GLY A 428 2.79 4.55 -1.64
N ALA A 429 3.65 5.46 -1.15
CA ALA A 429 3.45 6.90 -1.31
C ALA A 429 3.23 7.19 -2.80
N THR A 430 2.03 6.89 -3.27
CA THR A 430 1.49 7.52 -4.44
C THR A 430 1.45 8.99 -4.08
N ASP A 431 1.80 9.87 -5.00
CA ASP A 431 1.38 11.27 -4.95
C ASP A 431 -0.16 11.38 -4.85
N ASN A 432 -0.85 10.28 -4.54
CA ASN A 432 -2.30 10.15 -4.48
C ASN A 432 -2.79 9.98 -3.03
N MET A 433 -3.14 11.09 -2.43
CA MET A 433 -3.70 11.15 -1.08
C MET A 433 -5.09 10.50 -0.95
N PHE A 434 -5.78 10.20 -2.07
CA PHE A 434 -7.13 9.63 -2.06
C PHE A 434 -7.18 8.11 -2.19
N ALA A 435 -6.06 7.44 -2.49
CA ALA A 435 -6.06 5.99 -2.66
C ALA A 435 -6.30 5.28 -1.32
N SER A 436 -7.35 4.48 -1.25
CA SER A 436 -7.66 3.64 -0.10
C SER A 436 -8.36 2.34 -0.53
N PRO A 437 -8.26 1.28 0.27
CA PRO A 437 -8.99 0.03 0.02
C PRO A 437 -10.51 0.25 -0.07
N GLU A 438 -11.05 1.10 0.80
CA GLU A 438 -12.48 1.40 0.83
C GLU A 438 -12.93 2.14 -0.44
N LEU A 439 -12.11 3.06 -0.96
CA LEU A 439 -12.38 3.71 -2.23
C LEU A 439 -12.35 2.70 -3.39
N ASN A 440 -11.39 1.79 -3.41
CA ASN A 440 -11.30 0.73 -4.42
C ASN A 440 -12.52 -0.19 -4.38
N SER A 441 -12.92 -0.62 -3.19
CA SER A 441 -14.14 -1.43 -3.00
C SER A 441 -15.40 -0.70 -3.50
N HIS A 442 -15.51 0.61 -3.23
CA HIS A 442 -16.63 1.40 -3.74
C HIS A 442 -16.61 1.55 -5.26
N ILE A 443 -15.43 1.75 -5.87
CA ILE A 443 -15.26 1.78 -7.33
C ILE A 443 -15.76 0.48 -7.96
N ASP A 444 -15.37 -0.66 -7.41
CA ASP A 444 -15.79 -1.97 -7.92
C ASP A 444 -17.30 -2.17 -7.75
N ASN A 445 -17.85 -1.72 -6.64
CA ASN A 445 -19.30 -1.76 -6.39
C ASN A 445 -20.06 -0.90 -7.41
N VAL A 446 -19.65 0.34 -7.66
CA VAL A 446 -20.26 1.23 -8.67
C VAL A 446 -20.12 0.67 -10.09
N ARG A 447 -19.02 -0.05 -10.38
CA ARG A 447 -18.78 -0.68 -11.67
C ARG A 447 -19.72 -1.87 -11.94
N ILE A 448 -19.94 -2.71 -10.94
CA ILE A 448 -20.65 -3.99 -11.06
C ILE A 448 -22.16 -3.78 -10.84
N ASN A 449 -22.56 -3.01 -9.85
CA ASN A 449 -23.94 -2.88 -9.44
C ASN A 449 -24.72 -1.92 -10.36
N ASN A 450 -25.81 -2.42 -10.96
CA ASN A 450 -26.69 -1.63 -11.83
C ASN A 450 -27.46 -0.53 -11.09
N ASP A 451 -27.61 -0.61 -9.78
CA ASP A 451 -28.28 0.42 -8.96
C ASP A 451 -27.58 1.77 -9.01
N PHE A 452 -26.27 1.80 -9.35
CA PHE A 452 -25.53 3.03 -9.57
C PHE A 452 -25.57 3.58 -11.00
N LYS A 453 -26.25 2.88 -11.92
CA LYS A 453 -26.29 3.24 -13.37
C LYS A 453 -27.52 4.06 -13.77
N PHE A 454 -28.19 4.70 -12.82
CA PHE A 454 -29.32 5.58 -13.11
C PHE A 454 -28.83 7.01 -13.37
N TYR A 455 -28.58 7.32 -14.61
CA TYR A 455 -28.24 8.66 -15.07
C TYR A 455 -28.83 8.93 -16.44
N ILE A 456 -28.93 10.20 -16.79
CA ILE A 456 -29.39 10.65 -18.10
C ILE A 456 -28.34 11.59 -18.69
N ASP A 457 -27.80 11.22 -19.84
CA ASP A 457 -26.88 12.05 -20.61
C ASP A 457 -27.68 13.00 -21.49
N GLY A 458 -27.26 14.28 -21.53
CA GLY A 458 -28.02 15.28 -22.26
C GLY A 458 -27.43 16.68 -22.17
N SER A 459 -28.25 17.69 -22.52
CA SER A 459 -27.83 19.08 -22.49
C SER A 459 -28.99 20.00 -22.09
N PHE A 460 -28.67 21.26 -21.83
CA PHE A 460 -29.65 22.29 -21.45
C PHE A 460 -30.09 23.09 -22.68
N SER A 461 -31.37 23.39 -22.76
CA SER A 461 -31.95 24.25 -23.80
C SER A 461 -32.92 25.24 -23.21
N LYS A 462 -33.11 26.38 -23.88
CA LYS A 462 -34.07 27.41 -23.50
C LYS A 462 -35.41 27.14 -24.21
N LYS A 463 -36.48 26.99 -23.44
CA LYS A 463 -37.86 26.86 -23.95
C LYS A 463 -38.70 28.04 -23.44
N GLY A 464 -38.94 29.03 -24.30
CA GLY A 464 -39.54 30.29 -23.89
C GLY A 464 -38.66 31.02 -22.85
N SER A 465 -39.23 31.37 -21.70
CA SER A 465 -38.49 31.98 -20.58
C SER A 465 -37.83 31.00 -19.63
N ARG A 466 -37.95 29.69 -19.84
CA ARG A 466 -37.44 28.64 -18.93
C ARG A 466 -36.30 27.87 -19.54
N TYR A 467 -35.36 27.43 -18.71
CA TYR A 467 -34.31 26.47 -19.09
C TYR A 467 -34.75 25.06 -18.70
N VAL A 468 -34.57 24.12 -19.60
CA VAL A 468 -34.95 22.71 -19.44
C VAL A 468 -33.77 21.82 -19.78
N PHE A 469 -33.62 20.69 -19.08
CA PHE A 469 -32.72 19.64 -19.44
C PHE A 469 -33.41 18.68 -20.43
N LYS A 470 -32.71 18.30 -21.50
CA LYS A 470 -33.17 17.32 -22.47
C LYS A 470 -32.15 16.20 -22.60
N SER A 471 -32.66 14.96 -22.59
CA SER A 471 -31.80 13.79 -22.83
C SER A 471 -31.27 13.78 -24.30
N ASN A 472 -30.14 13.14 -24.51
CA ASN A 472 -29.55 12.97 -25.85
C ASN A 472 -30.57 12.38 -26.84
N ASN A 473 -31.30 11.32 -26.47
CA ASN A 473 -32.31 10.71 -27.31
C ASN A 473 -33.35 11.74 -27.78
N LYS A 474 -33.77 12.64 -26.87
CA LYS A 474 -34.77 13.68 -27.22
C LYS A 474 -34.18 14.77 -28.11
N LEU A 475 -32.91 15.14 -27.90
CA LEU A 475 -32.20 16.09 -28.75
C LEU A 475 -32.01 15.56 -30.17
N GLU A 476 -31.67 14.27 -30.29
CA GLU A 476 -31.51 13.59 -31.59
C GLU A 476 -32.81 13.53 -32.37
N HIS A 477 -33.93 13.25 -31.70
CA HIS A 477 -35.27 13.34 -32.30
C HIS A 477 -35.62 14.76 -32.80
N GLU A 478 -35.06 15.80 -32.19
CA GLU A 478 -35.19 17.19 -32.60
C GLU A 478 -34.15 17.59 -33.67
N GLY A 479 -33.36 16.65 -34.18
CA GLY A 479 -32.30 16.87 -35.20
C GLY A 479 -31.06 17.60 -34.64
N ILE A 480 -30.89 17.65 -33.34
CA ILE A 480 -29.76 18.30 -32.68
C ILE A 480 -28.65 17.27 -32.49
N LYS A 481 -27.42 17.60 -32.91
CA LYS A 481 -26.25 16.74 -32.70
C LYS A 481 -25.99 16.57 -31.20
N THR A 482 -25.85 15.33 -30.78
CA THR A 482 -25.53 14.96 -29.39
C THR A 482 -24.09 14.52 -29.25
N HIS A 483 -23.61 14.47 -28.01
CA HIS A 483 -22.26 14.07 -27.66
C HIS A 483 -22.29 13.08 -26.50
N SER A 484 -21.27 12.20 -26.43
CA SER A 484 -21.17 11.19 -25.38
C SER A 484 -20.52 11.76 -24.12
N TYR A 485 -20.89 11.21 -22.96
CA TYR A 485 -20.22 11.51 -21.71
C TYR A 485 -18.81 10.88 -21.68
N ILE A 486 -17.80 11.66 -21.31
CA ILE A 486 -16.41 11.19 -21.27
C ILE A 486 -16.20 10.29 -20.05
N THR A 487 -15.91 9.01 -20.29
CA THR A 487 -15.77 8.00 -19.23
C THR A 487 -14.33 7.54 -18.98
N ARG A 488 -13.44 7.65 -19.96
CA ARG A 488 -12.03 7.23 -19.82
C ARG A 488 -11.20 8.19 -18.97
N VAL A 489 -10.35 7.60 -18.13
CA VAL A 489 -9.42 8.32 -17.28
C VAL A 489 -8.05 7.61 -17.35
N PRO A 490 -6.98 8.28 -17.82
CA PRO A 490 -6.97 9.63 -18.41
C PRO A 490 -7.73 9.70 -19.75
N PHE A 491 -8.13 10.90 -20.13
CA PHE A 491 -8.84 11.15 -21.39
C PHE A 491 -8.05 10.67 -22.61
N ASP A 492 -8.73 9.97 -23.51
CA ASP A 492 -8.17 9.50 -24.79
C ASP A 492 -8.75 10.33 -25.95
N LYS A 493 -7.90 10.81 -26.84
CA LYS A 493 -8.30 11.60 -28.03
C LYS A 493 -9.19 10.86 -29.02
N SER A 494 -9.27 9.53 -28.92
CA SER A 494 -10.18 8.72 -29.74
C SER A 494 -11.65 8.86 -29.33
N GLU A 495 -11.95 9.43 -28.15
CA GLU A 495 -13.31 9.68 -27.68
C GLU A 495 -13.88 11.02 -28.22
N ASP A 496 -15.21 11.15 -28.18
CA ASP A 496 -15.89 12.43 -28.41
C ASP A 496 -15.51 13.40 -27.28
N PHE A 497 -14.56 14.29 -27.57
CA PHE A 497 -14.03 15.24 -26.61
C PHE A 497 -14.95 16.42 -26.33
N TYR A 498 -16.04 16.61 -27.11
CA TYR A 498 -16.99 17.69 -26.87
C TYR A 498 -17.74 17.52 -25.56
N GLY A 499 -18.11 16.26 -25.25
CA GLY A 499 -18.73 15.85 -24.00
C GLY A 499 -20.20 16.27 -23.87
N CYS A 500 -20.85 15.75 -22.85
CA CYS A 500 -22.22 16.15 -22.50
C CYS A 500 -22.39 16.25 -20.98
N PHE A 501 -23.53 16.76 -20.53
CA PHE A 501 -23.88 16.77 -19.10
C PHE A 501 -24.54 15.45 -18.73
N ARG A 502 -24.02 14.79 -17.69
CA ARG A 502 -24.61 13.61 -17.07
C ARG A 502 -25.40 14.03 -15.85
N GLN A 503 -26.71 13.85 -15.89
CA GLN A 503 -27.61 14.12 -14.76
C GLN A 503 -27.88 12.84 -13.98
N TYR A 504 -27.56 12.85 -12.68
CA TYR A 504 -27.92 11.79 -11.73
C TYR A 504 -29.29 12.08 -11.09
N PHE A 505 -29.53 13.34 -10.71
CA PHE A 505 -30.76 13.74 -10.09
C PHE A 505 -31.26 15.07 -10.67
N PRO A 506 -32.59 15.20 -10.90
CA PRO A 506 -33.16 16.49 -11.22
C PRO A 506 -33.07 17.43 -10.00
N PRO A 507 -33.28 18.76 -10.20
CA PRO A 507 -33.29 19.69 -9.08
C PRO A 507 -34.44 19.37 -8.13
N PRO A 508 -34.15 19.19 -6.81
CA PRO A 508 -35.22 19.01 -5.83
C PRO A 508 -36.01 20.32 -5.65
N THR A 509 -37.32 20.20 -5.48
CA THR A 509 -38.22 21.33 -5.28
C THR A 509 -38.96 21.23 -3.96
N VAL A 510 -39.20 22.38 -3.34
CA VAL A 510 -40.11 22.54 -2.20
C VAL A 510 -41.26 23.44 -2.69
N ASN A 511 -42.50 22.96 -2.63
CA ASN A 511 -43.66 23.67 -3.17
C ASN A 511 -43.46 24.09 -4.65
N ASN A 512 -42.92 23.22 -5.49
CA ASN A 512 -42.59 23.46 -6.89
C ASN A 512 -41.56 24.58 -7.16
N VAL A 513 -40.80 24.99 -6.15
CA VAL A 513 -39.75 26.00 -6.27
C VAL A 513 -38.41 25.41 -5.80
N ILE A 514 -37.32 25.69 -6.52
CA ILE A 514 -36.00 25.37 -6.09
C ILE A 514 -35.50 26.46 -5.13
N PRO A 515 -35.23 26.13 -3.85
CA PRO A 515 -34.80 27.13 -2.86
C PRO A 515 -33.48 27.83 -3.27
N ASP A 516 -33.35 29.09 -2.95
CA ASP A 516 -32.12 29.85 -3.16
C ASP A 516 -31.01 29.32 -2.26
N ASN A 517 -29.81 29.26 -2.76
CA ASN A 517 -28.59 28.75 -2.09
C ASN A 517 -28.64 27.27 -1.72
N LEU A 518 -29.59 26.49 -2.20
CA LEU A 518 -29.66 25.05 -1.98
C LEU A 518 -28.66 24.30 -2.86
N ILE A 519 -28.47 24.72 -4.11
CA ILE A 519 -27.63 24.06 -5.10
C ILE A 519 -26.46 24.98 -5.47
N ARG A 520 -25.29 24.38 -5.70
CA ARG A 520 -24.07 25.05 -6.11
C ARG A 520 -23.51 24.43 -7.38
N ILE A 521 -22.78 25.20 -8.16
CA ILE A 521 -22.02 24.73 -9.32
C ILE A 521 -20.57 25.13 -9.14
N TRP A 522 -19.67 24.19 -9.36
CA TRP A 522 -18.22 24.37 -9.27
C TRP A 522 -17.63 24.16 -10.65
N TYR A 523 -16.91 25.12 -11.18
CA TYR A 523 -16.50 25.13 -12.57
C TYR A 523 -14.99 25.37 -12.74
N ASP A 524 -14.33 24.37 -13.32
CA ASP A 524 -12.96 24.44 -13.82
C ASP A 524 -12.99 24.64 -15.35
N PRO A 525 -12.64 25.85 -15.88
CA PRO A 525 -12.70 26.15 -17.30
C PRO A 525 -11.48 25.61 -18.06
N ILE A 526 -11.62 25.45 -19.36
CA ILE A 526 -10.51 25.06 -20.24
C ILE A 526 -9.44 26.16 -20.27
N GLY A 527 -8.18 25.71 -20.28
CA GLY A 527 -7.06 26.58 -20.61
C GLY A 527 -7.02 27.01 -22.09
N VAL A 528 -7.26 28.26 -22.36
CA VAL A 528 -7.02 28.83 -23.70
C VAL A 528 -5.69 29.57 -23.69
N SER A 529 -4.75 29.23 -24.63
CA SER A 529 -3.52 29.98 -24.80
C SER A 529 -3.82 31.35 -25.40
N LYS A 530 -3.02 32.38 -25.03
CA LYS A 530 -3.14 33.73 -25.58
C LYS A 530 -2.87 33.78 -27.10
N ASP A 531 -2.16 32.82 -27.61
CA ASP A 531 -1.88 32.68 -29.06
C ASP A 531 -2.86 31.65 -29.64
N ARG A 532 -3.76 32.14 -30.49
CA ARG A 532 -4.82 31.36 -31.16
C ARG A 532 -4.32 30.18 -32.01
N ASN A 533 -3.02 29.98 -32.15
CA ASN A 533 -2.40 28.93 -32.96
C ASN A 533 -1.61 27.87 -32.20
N GLU A 534 -1.40 27.98 -30.89
CA GLU A 534 -0.72 26.93 -30.10
C GLU A 534 -1.64 26.34 -29.03
N VAL A 535 -2.13 25.16 -29.32
CA VAL A 535 -2.84 24.29 -28.36
C VAL A 535 -1.78 23.65 -27.46
N THR A 536 -1.35 24.37 -26.43
CA THR A 536 -0.23 23.95 -25.57
C THR A 536 -0.57 22.89 -24.55
N ASN A 537 -1.83 22.53 -24.34
CA ASN A 537 -2.20 21.39 -23.49
C ASN A 537 -3.41 20.66 -24.08
N LYS A 538 -3.14 19.76 -25.03
CA LYS A 538 -4.15 19.04 -25.81
C LYS A 538 -5.07 18.12 -24.97
N ASN A 539 -4.84 17.95 -23.67
CA ASN A 539 -5.49 16.95 -22.82
C ASN A 539 -6.35 17.52 -21.67
N SER A 540 -6.43 18.87 -21.48
CA SER A 540 -7.29 19.47 -20.47
C SER A 540 -8.72 19.63 -20.97
N LEU A 541 -9.70 19.27 -20.13
CA LEU A 541 -11.13 19.38 -20.38
C LEU A 541 -11.73 20.39 -19.41
N ALA A 542 -12.81 21.07 -19.83
CA ALA A 542 -13.64 21.81 -18.89
C ALA A 542 -14.47 20.85 -18.07
N CYS A 543 -14.62 21.13 -16.79
CA CYS A 543 -15.48 20.37 -15.91
C CYS A 543 -16.35 21.28 -15.04
N PHE A 544 -17.64 20.99 -14.93
CA PHE A 544 -18.44 21.54 -13.85
C PHE A 544 -19.28 20.49 -13.13
N ILE A 545 -19.36 20.63 -11.80
CA ILE A 545 -20.10 19.76 -10.90
C ILE A 545 -21.28 20.53 -10.34
N VAL A 546 -22.47 19.94 -10.43
CA VAL A 546 -23.69 20.45 -9.77
C VAL A 546 -23.89 19.70 -8.48
N TYR A 547 -23.94 20.42 -7.37
CA TYR A 547 -23.94 19.86 -6.03
C TYR A 547 -25.11 20.36 -5.19
N LEU A 548 -25.77 19.41 -4.50
CA LEU A 548 -26.84 19.64 -3.54
C LEU A 548 -26.27 19.71 -2.13
N ARG A 549 -26.43 20.84 -1.46
CA ARG A 549 -25.98 21.04 -0.09
C ARG A 549 -26.75 20.19 0.91
N THR A 550 -26.11 19.90 2.05
CA THR A 550 -26.84 19.44 3.25
C THR A 550 -27.95 20.41 3.60
N ASN A 551 -29.13 19.89 3.89
CA ASN A 551 -30.30 20.73 4.16
C ASN A 551 -31.26 20.05 5.14
N ASN A 552 -32.09 20.86 5.80
CA ASN A 552 -33.12 20.42 6.74
C ASN A 552 -34.55 20.63 6.18
N LEU A 553 -34.71 20.61 4.86
CA LEU A 553 -35.96 20.91 4.17
C LEU A 553 -36.91 19.72 4.04
N GLY A 554 -36.68 18.63 4.74
CA GLY A 554 -37.52 17.44 4.66
C GLY A 554 -37.48 16.72 3.31
N LEU A 555 -36.40 16.89 2.55
CA LEU A 555 -36.19 16.27 1.24
C LEU A 555 -35.79 14.79 1.33
N GLY A 556 -36.29 14.04 2.29
CA GLY A 556 -36.10 12.59 2.39
C GLY A 556 -34.65 12.15 2.63
N GLY A 557 -33.84 12.97 3.33
CA GLY A 557 -32.41 12.66 3.56
C GLY A 557 -31.49 13.02 2.38
N TYR A 558 -32.00 13.60 1.30
CA TYR A 558 -31.23 14.09 0.18
C TYR A 558 -30.38 15.31 0.60
N GLY A 559 -29.09 15.17 0.55
CA GLY A 559 -28.14 16.23 0.81
C GLY A 559 -26.71 15.70 0.69
N ASP A 560 -25.74 16.56 0.48
CA ASP A 560 -24.36 16.20 0.16
C ASP A 560 -24.26 15.27 -1.06
N LEU A 561 -24.96 15.63 -2.15
CA LEU A 561 -25.06 14.82 -3.37
C LEU A 561 -24.58 15.57 -4.61
N ILE A 562 -23.91 14.87 -5.49
CA ILE A 562 -23.65 15.34 -6.85
C ILE A 562 -24.90 15.08 -7.68
N LEU A 563 -25.54 16.16 -8.17
CA LEU A 563 -26.72 16.07 -9.03
C LEU A 563 -26.38 15.83 -10.49
N GLY A 564 -25.20 16.22 -10.92
CA GLY A 564 -24.69 15.96 -12.27
C GLY A 564 -23.33 16.57 -12.51
N ILE A 565 -22.68 16.08 -13.57
CA ILE A 565 -21.33 16.50 -13.97
C ILE A 565 -21.32 16.73 -15.48
N TYR A 566 -20.66 17.80 -15.92
CA TYR A 566 -20.22 17.98 -17.28
C TYR A 566 -18.72 17.87 -17.38
N VAL A 567 -18.25 17.16 -18.39
CA VAL A 567 -16.83 17.11 -18.76
C VAL A 567 -16.74 17.17 -20.29
N GLY A 568 -15.95 18.07 -20.82
CA GLY A 568 -15.77 18.17 -22.26
C GLY A 568 -14.91 19.33 -22.71
N ARG A 569 -14.64 19.36 -24.00
CA ARG A 569 -13.87 20.41 -24.65
C ARG A 569 -14.64 20.97 -25.86
N PRO A 570 -15.58 21.89 -25.66
CA PRO A 570 -16.26 22.58 -26.76
C PRO A 570 -15.27 23.48 -27.52
N ASN A 571 -15.67 23.92 -28.70
CA ASN A 571 -14.79 24.67 -29.58
C ASN A 571 -14.40 26.07 -29.01
N THR A 572 -15.27 26.65 -28.22
CA THR A 572 -15.07 28.00 -27.65
C THR A 572 -15.48 28.06 -26.17
N MET A 573 -14.84 28.97 -25.42
CA MET A 573 -15.23 29.26 -24.03
C MET A 573 -16.67 29.80 -23.94
N ILE A 574 -17.13 30.52 -24.96
CA ILE A 574 -18.50 31.05 -25.00
C ILE A 574 -19.52 29.92 -24.98
N GLU A 575 -19.28 28.79 -25.65
CA GLU A 575 -20.19 27.66 -25.69
C GLU A 575 -20.34 27.02 -24.31
N ILE A 576 -19.23 26.76 -23.60
CA ILE A 576 -19.30 26.18 -22.25
C ILE A 576 -19.88 27.17 -21.24
N ASP A 577 -19.55 28.46 -21.35
CA ASP A 577 -20.10 29.49 -20.46
C ASP A 577 -21.61 29.66 -20.65
N LYS A 578 -22.15 29.52 -21.87
CA LYS A 578 -23.59 29.47 -22.12
C LYS A 578 -24.24 28.19 -21.56
N LEU A 579 -23.55 27.05 -21.67
CA LEU A 579 -24.04 25.79 -21.13
C LEU A 579 -24.17 25.86 -19.61
N ILE A 580 -23.12 26.33 -18.91
CA ILE A 580 -23.13 26.44 -17.45
C ILE A 580 -24.12 27.53 -16.97
N LEU A 581 -24.29 28.62 -17.70
CA LEU A 581 -25.33 29.61 -17.41
C LEU A 581 -26.72 28.98 -17.50
N SER A 582 -26.97 28.15 -18.52
CA SER A 582 -28.20 27.40 -18.66
C SER A 582 -28.45 26.42 -17.49
N ALA A 583 -27.38 25.69 -17.09
CA ALA A 583 -27.41 24.83 -15.90
C ALA A 583 -27.70 25.63 -14.62
N SER A 584 -27.08 26.80 -14.45
CA SER A 584 -27.30 27.69 -13.32
C SER A 584 -28.77 28.14 -13.18
N TYR A 585 -29.43 28.45 -14.31
CA TYR A 585 -30.84 28.75 -14.31
C TYR A 585 -31.72 27.53 -14.04
N TYR A 586 -31.43 26.38 -14.68
CA TYR A 586 -32.19 25.14 -14.49
C TYR A 586 -32.16 24.66 -13.03
N TYR A 587 -31.00 24.72 -12.38
CA TYR A 587 -30.82 24.29 -10.99
C TYR A 587 -31.00 25.41 -9.97
N ASN A 588 -31.31 26.64 -10.38
CA ASN A 588 -31.31 27.84 -9.52
C ASN A 588 -30.03 27.94 -8.66
N ALA A 589 -28.89 27.69 -9.26
CA ALA A 589 -27.59 27.57 -8.60
C ALA A 589 -26.66 28.75 -8.90
N LYS A 590 -25.81 29.11 -7.95
CA LYS A 590 -24.70 30.02 -8.15
C LYS A 590 -23.42 29.24 -8.50
N ILE A 591 -22.51 29.86 -9.26
CA ILE A 591 -21.33 29.26 -9.84
C ILE A 591 -20.08 29.80 -9.15
N LEU A 592 -19.24 28.93 -8.59
CA LEU A 592 -17.86 29.23 -8.24
C LEU A 592 -16.97 28.78 -9.39
N VAL A 593 -16.24 29.72 -10.01
CA VAL A 593 -15.38 29.46 -11.17
C VAL A 593 -13.90 29.56 -10.77
N GLU A 594 -13.05 28.73 -11.39
CA GLU A 594 -11.61 28.96 -11.36
C GLU A 594 -11.28 30.19 -12.23
N ASN A 595 -10.71 31.22 -11.61
CA ASN A 595 -10.49 32.52 -12.27
C ASN A 595 -9.00 32.79 -12.58
N ASN A 596 -8.27 31.79 -13.02
CA ASN A 596 -6.88 31.98 -13.43
C ASN A 596 -6.74 32.76 -14.74
N ARG A 597 -7.81 32.87 -15.56
CA ARG A 597 -7.77 33.31 -16.93
C ARG A 597 -8.78 34.42 -17.30
N GLY A 598 -9.73 34.71 -16.43
CA GLY A 598 -10.62 35.86 -16.51
C GLY A 598 -11.71 35.86 -17.59
N GLU A 599 -11.70 34.92 -18.55
CA GLU A 599 -12.63 34.92 -19.69
C GLU A 599 -14.07 34.68 -19.28
N THR A 600 -14.36 33.70 -18.46
CA THR A 600 -15.72 33.39 -17.95
C THR A 600 -16.34 34.61 -17.25
N VAL A 601 -15.58 35.27 -16.37
CA VAL A 601 -16.07 36.45 -15.65
C VAL A 601 -16.37 37.59 -16.65
N SER A 602 -15.55 37.74 -17.69
CA SER A 602 -15.74 38.74 -18.75
C SER A 602 -17.01 38.44 -19.58
N ASN A 603 -17.23 37.17 -19.94
CA ASN A 603 -18.45 36.75 -20.65
C ASN A 603 -19.71 36.97 -19.81
N PHE A 604 -19.70 36.59 -18.51
CA PHE A 604 -20.82 36.83 -17.60
C PHE A 604 -21.08 38.34 -17.36
N ARG A 605 -20.02 39.15 -17.35
CA ARG A 605 -20.17 40.63 -17.29
C ARG A 605 -20.84 41.17 -18.53
N ALA A 606 -20.40 40.72 -19.73
CA ALA A 606 -21.00 41.14 -21.00
C ALA A 606 -22.48 40.75 -21.14
N TRP A 607 -22.85 39.63 -20.52
CA TRP A 607 -24.25 39.18 -20.51
C TRP A 607 -25.10 39.76 -19.35
N HIS A 608 -24.53 40.61 -18.51
CA HIS A 608 -25.16 41.14 -17.28
C HIS A 608 -25.55 40.05 -16.25
N GLU A 609 -24.81 38.94 -16.21
CA GLU A 609 -25.08 37.74 -15.39
C GLU A 609 -24.10 37.57 -14.22
N LEU A 610 -23.33 38.59 -13.86
CA LEU A 610 -22.36 38.49 -12.73
C LEU A 610 -23.04 38.07 -11.42
N GLY A 611 -24.34 38.32 -11.24
CA GLY A 611 -25.11 37.89 -10.08
C GLY A 611 -25.19 36.36 -9.92
N ARG A 612 -24.88 35.58 -10.98
CA ARG A 612 -24.80 34.11 -10.95
C ARG A 612 -23.47 33.61 -10.46
N LEU A 613 -22.41 34.43 -10.51
CA LEU A 613 -21.10 34.05 -10.01
C LEU A 613 -20.97 34.27 -8.50
N ILE A 614 -20.18 33.45 -7.86
CA ILE A 614 -19.79 33.56 -6.45
C ILE A 614 -18.55 34.43 -6.36
N LYS A 615 -18.54 35.35 -5.39
CA LYS A 615 -17.35 36.14 -5.05
C LYS A 615 -16.27 35.24 -4.48
N GLU A 616 -15.03 35.70 -4.57
CA GLU A 616 -13.88 34.95 -4.05
C GLU A 616 -14.10 34.56 -2.57
N PRO A 617 -14.00 33.25 -2.24
CA PRO A 617 -14.12 32.76 -0.87
C PRO A 617 -13.02 33.32 0.03
N THR A 618 -13.35 33.77 1.24
CA THR A 618 -12.37 34.31 2.20
C THR A 618 -11.38 33.24 2.67
N MET A 619 -11.77 31.98 2.65
CA MET A 619 -10.91 30.84 3.02
C MET A 619 -9.82 30.52 1.97
N ALA A 620 -9.86 31.15 0.81
CA ALA A 620 -8.79 31.07 -0.19
C ALA A 620 -7.60 31.99 0.16
N TRP A 621 -7.75 32.84 1.18
CA TRP A 621 -6.69 33.79 1.56
C TRP A 621 -5.82 33.19 2.65
N ASP A 622 -4.53 33.09 2.35
CA ASP A 622 -3.53 32.93 3.39
C ASP A 622 -3.29 34.29 4.02
N THR A 623 -3.39 34.38 5.32
CA THR A 623 -3.30 35.62 6.10
C THR A 623 -1.93 36.28 6.04
N SER A 624 -0.94 35.67 5.39
CA SER A 624 0.45 36.16 5.38
C SER A 624 0.90 36.87 4.11
N ILE A 625 0.23 36.71 2.97
CA ILE A 625 0.77 37.25 1.70
C ILE A 625 -0.33 37.63 0.70
N LYS A 626 -0.33 38.89 0.31
CA LYS A 626 -0.78 39.51 -0.95
C LYS A 626 -2.07 40.33 -0.94
N THR A 627 -1.84 41.62 -1.25
CA THR A 627 -2.80 42.52 -1.86
C THR A 627 -3.50 41.85 -3.04
N ARG A 628 -4.83 41.90 -3.06
CA ARG A 628 -5.68 41.47 -4.18
C ARG A 628 -5.17 42.03 -5.50
N THR A 629 -4.82 41.17 -6.42
CA THR A 629 -4.65 41.48 -7.84
C THR A 629 -5.57 40.55 -8.61
N GLY A 630 -6.83 40.90 -8.78
CA GLY A 630 -7.71 40.05 -9.58
C GLY A 630 -9.19 40.39 -9.44
N SER A 631 -10.00 39.69 -10.18
CA SER A 631 -11.45 39.76 -10.21
C SER A 631 -12.09 39.49 -8.84
N ASP A 632 -13.11 40.25 -8.48
CA ASP A 632 -13.91 39.99 -7.26
C ASP A 632 -14.67 38.65 -7.27
N TYR A 633 -14.61 37.89 -8.37
CA TYR A 633 -15.38 36.65 -8.61
C TYR A 633 -14.48 35.47 -8.89
N GLY A 634 -14.87 34.30 -8.38
CA GLY A 634 -14.14 33.04 -8.56
C GLY A 634 -12.96 32.90 -7.62
N ILE A 635 -12.13 31.89 -7.83
CA ILE A 635 -10.94 31.58 -7.07
C ILE A 635 -9.81 31.17 -8.01
N SER A 636 -8.55 31.55 -7.73
CA SER A 636 -7.39 31.07 -8.44
C SER A 636 -6.69 29.98 -7.67
N ILE A 637 -6.73 28.73 -8.19
CA ILE A 637 -6.02 27.57 -7.61
C ILE A 637 -4.67 27.28 -8.29
N GLY A 638 -4.17 28.19 -9.11
CA GLY A 638 -2.85 28.10 -9.73
C GLY A 638 -1.68 28.20 -8.74
N ASP A 639 -1.92 28.71 -7.52
CA ASP A 639 -0.97 28.68 -6.42
C ASP A 639 -0.92 27.29 -5.80
N SER A 640 0.28 26.72 -5.68
CA SER A 640 0.51 25.39 -5.14
C SER A 640 -0.01 25.24 -3.70
N GLN A 641 0.06 26.29 -2.87
CA GLN A 641 -0.42 26.26 -1.49
C GLN A 641 -1.94 26.26 -1.43
N ILE A 642 -2.62 27.06 -2.25
CA ILE A 642 -4.08 27.07 -2.35
C ILE A 642 -4.58 25.70 -2.85
N LYS A 643 -3.93 25.13 -3.85
CA LYS A 643 -4.25 23.78 -4.36
C LYS A 643 -4.08 22.71 -3.27
N LEU A 644 -2.99 22.76 -2.50
CA LEU A 644 -2.75 21.85 -1.37
C LEU A 644 -3.83 21.97 -0.28
N ASN A 645 -4.20 23.18 0.10
CA ASN A 645 -5.27 23.42 1.06
C ASN A 645 -6.61 22.87 0.56
N GLY A 646 -6.93 23.10 -0.71
CA GLY A 646 -8.14 22.57 -1.34
C GLY A 646 -8.16 21.04 -1.41
N LEU A 647 -7.03 20.40 -1.69
CA LEU A 647 -6.88 18.95 -1.65
C LEU A 647 -7.05 18.38 -0.24
N SER A 648 -6.47 19.04 0.78
CA SER A 648 -6.68 18.65 2.18
C SER A 648 -8.16 18.73 2.57
N PHE A 649 -8.84 19.81 2.17
CA PHE A 649 -10.28 19.96 2.44
C PHE A 649 -11.11 18.89 1.71
N LEU A 650 -10.72 18.53 0.48
CA LEU A 650 -11.37 17.47 -0.29
C LEU A 650 -11.18 16.10 0.36
N TYR A 651 -9.98 15.81 0.84
CA TYR A 651 -9.71 14.58 1.58
C TYR A 651 -10.57 14.49 2.83
N ASP A 652 -10.58 15.53 3.68
CA ASP A 652 -11.39 15.58 4.89
C ASP A 652 -12.89 15.42 4.59
N TYR A 653 -13.37 16.04 3.51
CA TYR A 653 -14.74 15.93 3.04
C TYR A 653 -15.07 14.49 2.64
N LEU A 654 -14.26 13.88 1.78
CA LEU A 654 -14.49 12.53 1.23
C LEU A 654 -14.44 11.46 2.32
N TYR A 655 -13.48 11.55 3.24
CA TYR A 655 -13.27 10.57 4.30
C TYR A 655 -14.00 10.91 5.61
N THR A 656 -14.92 11.85 5.57
CA THR A 656 -15.85 12.07 6.71
C THR A 656 -16.77 10.86 6.84
N LYS A 657 -16.80 10.26 8.04
CA LYS A 657 -17.77 9.20 8.37
C LYS A 657 -19.16 9.78 8.45
N ILE A 658 -20.11 9.19 7.71
CA ILE A 658 -21.52 9.61 7.68
C ILE A 658 -22.48 8.55 8.24
N GLY A 659 -21.99 7.34 8.51
CA GLY A 659 -22.80 6.25 9.08
C GLY A 659 -22.04 4.95 9.12
N THR A 660 -22.79 3.88 9.34
CA THR A 660 -22.35 2.47 9.21
C THR A 660 -23.42 1.70 8.46
N ASP A 661 -23.01 0.72 7.66
CA ASP A 661 -23.93 -0.22 7.00
C ASP A 661 -24.44 -1.30 7.96
N GLU A 662 -25.26 -2.23 7.46
CA GLU A 662 -25.83 -3.35 8.23
C GLU A 662 -24.76 -4.30 8.76
N ASN A 663 -23.58 -4.33 8.15
CA ASN A 663 -22.41 -5.14 8.53
C ASN A 663 -21.44 -4.38 9.44
N ASN A 664 -21.82 -3.19 9.96
CA ASN A 664 -20.97 -2.29 10.74
C ASN A 664 -19.74 -1.71 9.99
N ASN A 665 -19.69 -1.78 8.66
CA ASN A 665 -18.65 -1.10 7.89
C ASN A 665 -18.89 0.41 7.90
N ILE A 666 -17.81 1.20 7.93
CA ILE A 666 -17.92 2.65 7.92
C ILE A 666 -18.39 3.13 6.54
N ILE A 667 -19.46 3.89 6.53
CA ILE A 667 -19.87 4.64 5.35
C ILE A 667 -19.19 6.01 5.39
N TYR A 668 -18.28 6.24 4.43
CA TYR A 668 -17.68 7.54 4.19
C TYR A 668 -18.50 8.36 3.21
N ARG A 669 -18.28 9.69 3.18
CA ARG A 669 -19.02 10.57 2.28
C ARG A 669 -18.77 10.26 0.79
N PHE A 670 -17.60 9.75 0.41
CA PHE A 670 -17.33 9.35 -0.97
C PHE A 670 -18.24 8.21 -1.47
N HIS A 671 -18.85 7.40 -0.59
CA HIS A 671 -19.82 6.38 -0.99
C HIS A 671 -21.11 6.98 -1.59
N LYS A 672 -21.34 8.30 -1.44
CA LYS A 672 -22.40 9.01 -2.13
C LYS A 672 -22.07 9.42 -3.56
N ILE A 673 -20.85 9.18 -4.04
CA ILE A 673 -20.43 9.50 -5.40
C ILE A 673 -20.73 8.32 -6.31
N ASN A 674 -21.58 8.54 -7.31
CA ASN A 674 -22.00 7.54 -8.29
C ASN A 674 -21.29 7.71 -9.64
N ASP A 675 -20.52 8.78 -9.83
CA ASP A 675 -19.76 9.01 -11.06
C ASP A 675 -18.46 8.18 -11.05
N LEU A 676 -18.47 7.06 -11.79
CA LEU A 676 -17.32 6.18 -11.89
C LEU A 676 -16.06 6.89 -12.41
N PRO A 677 -16.10 7.75 -13.45
CA PRO A 677 -14.92 8.49 -13.89
C PRO A 677 -14.33 9.42 -12.82
N LEU A 678 -15.13 10.09 -12.01
CA LEU A 678 -14.65 10.90 -10.88
C LEU A 678 -13.95 10.02 -9.82
N LEU A 679 -14.54 8.87 -9.49
CA LEU A 679 -13.92 7.91 -8.57
C LEU A 679 -12.59 7.37 -9.12
N LEU A 680 -12.52 7.12 -10.44
CA LEU A 680 -11.26 6.72 -11.11
C LEU A 680 -10.22 7.84 -11.15
N GLU A 681 -10.63 9.11 -11.27
CA GLU A 681 -9.72 10.25 -11.10
C GLU A 681 -9.15 10.30 -9.68
N LEU A 682 -9.98 10.12 -8.65
CA LEU A 682 -9.55 10.03 -7.25
C LEU A 682 -8.56 8.87 -7.06
N GLN A 683 -8.84 7.68 -7.63
CA GLN A 683 -7.95 6.52 -7.56
C GLN A 683 -6.60 6.73 -8.24
N LYS A 684 -6.57 7.49 -9.35
CA LYS A 684 -5.37 7.71 -10.17
C LYS A 684 -4.70 9.06 -9.94
N PHE A 685 -5.20 9.85 -8.99
CA PHE A 685 -4.76 11.22 -8.74
C PHE A 685 -3.24 11.33 -8.57
N LYS A 686 -2.65 12.36 -9.19
CA LYS A 686 -1.26 12.78 -9.00
C LYS A 686 -1.24 14.30 -8.93
N PHE A 687 -0.49 14.87 -8.00
CA PHE A 687 -0.44 16.31 -7.76
C PHE A 687 -0.13 17.13 -9.03
N ASN A 688 0.79 16.64 -9.86
CA ASN A 688 1.18 17.26 -11.13
C ASN A 688 0.43 16.69 -12.34
N GLY A 689 -0.62 15.89 -12.13
CA GLY A 689 -1.45 15.33 -13.19
C GLY A 689 -2.57 16.29 -13.59
N ASN A 690 -3.22 15.98 -14.74
CA ASN A 690 -4.41 16.66 -15.20
C ASN A 690 -5.66 15.85 -14.82
N PHE A 691 -6.44 16.36 -13.87
CA PHE A 691 -7.64 15.72 -13.31
C PHE A 691 -8.75 16.77 -13.18
N ASP A 692 -9.48 16.97 -14.28
CA ASP A 692 -10.39 18.10 -14.44
C ASP A 692 -11.62 18.02 -13.49
N ARG A 693 -12.10 16.79 -13.19
CA ARG A 693 -13.19 16.61 -12.22
C ARG A 693 -12.74 16.92 -10.79
N ILE A 694 -11.53 16.49 -10.44
CA ILE A 694 -10.96 16.80 -9.11
C ILE A 694 -10.69 18.29 -8.98
N SER A 695 -10.21 18.95 -10.02
CA SER A 695 -10.01 20.41 -10.03
C SER A 695 -11.32 21.15 -9.74
N ALA A 696 -12.41 20.79 -10.43
CA ALA A 696 -13.73 21.34 -10.15
C ALA A 696 -14.22 21.01 -8.71
N PHE A 697 -13.92 19.82 -8.20
CA PHE A 697 -14.32 19.43 -6.84
C PHE A 697 -13.55 20.19 -5.76
N ILE A 698 -12.25 20.48 -5.98
CA ILE A 698 -11.44 21.32 -5.08
C ILE A 698 -12.09 22.71 -4.89
N LEU A 699 -12.57 23.32 -5.96
CA LEU A 699 -13.30 24.60 -5.87
C LEU A 699 -14.49 24.48 -4.92
N GLY A 700 -15.21 23.38 -5.02
CA GLY A 700 -16.34 23.09 -4.16
C GLY A 700 -16.02 23.05 -2.67
N MET A 701 -14.82 22.63 -2.32
CA MET A 701 -14.41 22.57 -0.92
C MET A 701 -14.26 23.97 -0.30
N PHE A 702 -13.75 24.92 -1.06
CA PHE A 702 -13.71 26.32 -0.63
C PHE A 702 -15.12 26.92 -0.50
N ASP A 703 -16.03 26.62 -1.45
CA ASP A 703 -17.41 27.08 -1.38
C ASP A 703 -18.16 26.49 -0.16
N ILE A 704 -18.04 25.19 0.10
CA ILE A 704 -18.66 24.53 1.25
C ILE A 704 -18.19 25.15 2.57
N LYS A 705 -16.87 25.36 2.72
CA LYS A 705 -16.32 26.00 3.92
C LYS A 705 -16.79 27.44 4.08
N GLU A 706 -16.81 28.22 3.00
CA GLU A 706 -17.32 29.61 3.00
C GLU A 706 -18.80 29.67 3.39
N LEU A 707 -19.62 28.75 2.87
CA LEU A 707 -21.04 28.65 3.23
C LEU A 707 -21.24 28.40 4.73
N THR A 708 -20.35 27.61 5.34
CA THR A 708 -20.40 27.31 6.76
C THR A 708 -19.94 28.51 7.61
N VAL A 709 -18.80 29.12 7.27
CA VAL A 709 -18.24 30.26 7.99
C VAL A 709 -19.16 31.46 7.95
N ARG A 710 -19.73 31.78 6.81
CA ARG A 710 -20.65 32.92 6.65
C ARG A 710 -22.09 32.59 7.02
N ASN A 711 -22.40 31.38 7.47
CA ASN A 711 -23.75 30.93 7.81
C ASN A 711 -24.79 31.29 6.73
N ILE A 712 -24.48 31.01 5.45
CA ILE A 712 -25.33 31.34 4.33
C ILE A 712 -26.53 30.38 4.33
N GLN A 713 -27.72 30.92 4.66
CA GLN A 713 -28.94 30.16 4.79
C GLN A 713 -29.54 29.81 3.43
N ILE A 714 -30.19 28.63 3.36
CA ILE A 714 -31.09 28.25 2.26
C ILE A 714 -32.39 28.98 2.44
N ARG A 715 -32.91 29.59 1.37
CA ARG A 715 -34.13 30.42 1.42
C ARG A 715 -35.17 29.95 0.42
N LEU A 716 -36.41 29.83 0.85
CA LEU A 716 -37.56 29.64 -0.04
C LEU A 716 -37.91 30.97 -0.71
N LYS A 717 -38.23 30.96 -2.03
CA LYS A 717 -38.76 32.14 -2.70
C LYS A 717 -40.11 32.46 -2.06
N GLY A 718 -40.22 33.56 -1.36
CA GLY A 718 -41.41 33.97 -0.57
C GLY A 718 -41.07 34.42 0.84
N ASP A 719 -39.90 33.99 1.38
CA ASP A 719 -39.38 34.45 2.67
C ASP A 719 -38.67 35.81 2.58
N ILE A 720 -38.85 36.54 1.48
CA ILE A 720 -38.33 37.92 1.38
C ILE A 720 -39.11 38.73 2.40
N ASN A 721 -38.48 38.91 3.52
CA ASN A 721 -38.81 39.72 4.65
C ASN A 721 -39.79 40.87 4.36
N LYS A 722 -41.01 40.71 4.68
CA LYS A 722 -41.89 41.82 5.05
C LYS A 722 -41.35 42.61 6.26
N HIS A 723 -40.41 42.09 7.02
CA HIS A 723 -39.89 42.72 8.25
C HIS A 723 -38.73 43.70 8.06
N ASN A 724 -37.99 43.69 6.98
CA ASN A 724 -36.84 44.61 6.79
C ASN A 724 -37.18 45.87 6.00
N PHE A 725 -38.29 45.90 5.28
CA PHE A 725 -38.68 47.10 4.54
C PHE A 725 -39.25 48.17 5.46
N PHE A 726 -39.86 47.78 6.57
CA PHE A 726 -40.47 48.73 7.53
C PHE A 726 -39.51 49.24 8.62
N LYS A 727 -38.36 48.58 8.84
CA LYS A 727 -37.39 49.04 9.85
C LYS A 727 -36.45 50.15 9.36
N ARG A 728 -36.38 50.42 8.07
CA ARG A 728 -35.50 51.48 7.50
C ARG A 728 -36.19 52.83 7.26
N THR A 729 -37.50 52.93 7.42
CA THR A 729 -38.26 54.16 7.16
C THR A 729 -38.75 54.85 8.41
N LEU A 730 -38.46 54.37 9.63
CA LEU A 730 -38.94 54.97 10.87
C LEU A 730 -37.86 55.65 11.71
N PHE A 731 -36.66 55.85 11.19
CA PHE A 731 -35.65 56.69 11.80
C PHE A 731 -34.95 57.55 10.74
N LYS A 732 -35.63 58.63 10.37
CA LYS A 732 -35.04 59.88 9.92
C LYS A 732 -35.67 61.01 10.74
#